data_9f6ad5b74c521a788bc74e50529fe3f7
#
_entry.id   9f6ad5b74c521a788bc74e50529fe3f7
#
_cell.length_a   1.000
_cell.length_b   1.000
_cell.length_c   1.000
_cell.angle_alpha   90.00
_cell.angle_beta   90.00
_cell.angle_gamma   90.00
#
_symmetry.space_group_name_H-M   'P 1'
#
loop_
_entity.id
_entity.type
_entity.pdbx_description
1 polymer ?
#
loop_
_entity_poly.entity_id
_entity_poly.type
_entity_poly.pdbx_seq_one_letter_code
_entity_poly.pdbx_strand_id
1 'polypeptide(L)'
;MYKDKSLSSEERAKALLAEMSLEEKIFQLSSDMIRETSGEDARDFRKGHLRSSAHFIHWDFEEKKLHPRTTKDAVKCIHTDVERSIQESPHGIPAIIHDEALHGAQWGMATCFPQPIALASSFDNDLVNQVADVIGKECRAVGVRQVLSPVVNISRDCRWGRTMETFGEDVLLNCNFGVAMCKGFESNGVIATPKHFVDNYGAGGRDSNESYSSERALREIYYKPFERCVKEGGATSIMTSYNSIDGVPCACNGHLLNDILRDEWGFDGFVVSDYSGIEGVFYGHQVTNNVCEAQAHAMKNGHDVSLPRCSPETIKDALEKGYLTEETLNESVFRVLKQKFRLGLMDDPYVSIENAEQTVRNDEAKALAYRAAKESLILLKNNGLLPMSSNKIRRIAVFGQAANVLPIGVNYSGPFGGWYAEDAQTPLQALRTYYGDKVEILFGQADEVEQLSKTCDAAIYFTSVVEGEGMDRSDIKLPKITLKQQRDDGALIVDKKLVEIKENQEELICSIAKYNPNTVVVLLNGSPIDMSGWLENVGAVVEAWYPGEQGGRAIAELLFGEYSPSGKLPITIPRSVGQLPLYYAHRPSGRGYGYNENDGSPLYPFGYGLSYTKFEVRSSALRIHEGNVSVVGEIKNIGEMDGAEVLQVYISGKNGFISRPVKELKGYKRIEVAKGEIVQFEIPLDKESFYFYDATMRYDMHDSDYTLSLATSVDNIIKNFEIAIRGKVLKE
;
A
#
# COMPACT_ATOMS: atom_id res chain seq x y z
N MET A 1 26.49 32.96 2.10
CA MET A 1 25.26 33.05 2.91
C MET A 1 24.62 31.65 3.08
N TYR A 2 24.43 30.85 2.05
CA TYR A 2 23.79 29.51 2.17
C TYR A 2 24.56 28.49 3.05
N LYS A 3 25.86 28.69 3.31
CA LYS A 3 26.70 27.84 4.21
C LYS A 3 26.53 28.18 5.68
N ASP A 4 25.80 29.24 6.02
CA ASP A 4 25.53 29.61 7.41
C ASP A 4 24.42 28.74 8.00
N LYS A 5 24.79 27.83 8.90
CA LYS A 5 23.87 26.88 9.54
C LYS A 5 22.92 27.51 10.56
N SER A 6 23.09 28.80 10.91
CA SER A 6 22.16 29.52 11.77
C SER A 6 20.91 30.00 11.04
N LEU A 7 20.96 30.05 9.69
CA LEU A 7 19.83 30.44 8.86
C LEU A 7 18.87 29.26 8.64
N SER A 8 17.60 29.57 8.42
CA SER A 8 16.58 28.58 8.09
C SER A 8 16.85 27.91 6.74
N SER A 9 16.30 26.72 6.52
CA SER A 9 16.39 26.02 5.24
C SER A 9 15.90 26.87 4.07
N GLU A 10 14.88 27.68 4.30
CA GLU A 10 14.33 28.60 3.31
C GLU A 10 15.29 29.73 2.94
N GLU A 11 15.90 30.41 3.93
CA GLU A 11 16.87 31.48 3.71
C GLU A 11 18.12 30.94 2.99
N ARG A 12 18.58 29.76 3.39
CA ARG A 12 19.72 29.08 2.74
C ARG A 12 19.41 28.69 1.30
N ALA A 13 18.21 28.16 1.03
CA ALA A 13 17.78 27.82 -0.33
C ALA A 13 17.70 29.04 -1.23
N LYS A 14 17.13 30.18 -0.76
CA LYS A 14 17.10 31.45 -1.50
C LYS A 14 18.49 31.97 -1.80
N ALA A 15 19.40 31.91 -0.82
CA ALA A 15 20.77 32.37 -0.98
C ALA A 15 21.55 31.51 -2.01
N LEU A 16 21.40 30.18 -1.98
CA LEU A 16 22.04 29.29 -2.95
C LEU A 16 21.47 29.50 -4.36
N LEU A 17 20.14 29.55 -4.49
CA LEU A 17 19.48 29.77 -5.78
C LEU A 17 19.96 31.03 -6.49
N ALA A 18 20.23 32.10 -5.74
CA ALA A 18 20.73 33.37 -6.29
C ALA A 18 22.18 33.28 -6.82
N GLU A 19 22.97 32.29 -6.35
CA GLU A 19 24.35 32.05 -6.76
C GLU A 19 24.46 31.04 -7.91
N MET A 20 23.41 30.20 -8.15
CA MET A 20 23.43 29.14 -9.14
C MET A 20 23.34 29.61 -10.57
N SER A 21 24.11 28.97 -11.45
CA SER A 21 23.96 29.10 -12.90
C SER A 21 22.65 28.48 -13.39
N LEU A 22 22.21 28.90 -14.58
CA LEU A 22 21.02 28.32 -15.23
C LEU A 22 21.15 26.79 -15.41
N GLU A 23 22.35 26.33 -15.79
CA GLU A 23 22.62 24.90 -15.96
C GLU A 23 22.46 24.13 -14.67
N GLU A 24 23.01 24.59 -13.55
CA GLU A 24 22.86 23.95 -12.26
C GLU A 24 21.38 23.87 -11.82
N LYS A 25 20.60 24.94 -12.05
CA LYS A 25 19.16 24.98 -11.77
C LYS A 25 18.42 23.89 -12.52
N ILE A 26 18.70 23.73 -13.81
CA ILE A 26 18.08 22.71 -14.67
C ILE A 26 18.40 21.29 -14.15
N PHE A 27 19.66 21.04 -13.80
CA PHE A 27 20.06 19.73 -13.28
C PHE A 27 19.37 19.34 -11.97
N GLN A 28 19.04 20.32 -11.11
CA GLN A 28 18.34 20.01 -9.84
C GLN A 28 16.93 19.44 -10.03
N LEU A 29 16.29 19.67 -11.17
CA LEU A 29 14.93 19.18 -11.47
C LEU A 29 14.92 17.89 -12.30
N SER A 30 16.09 17.34 -12.58
CA SER A 30 16.26 16.12 -13.36
C SER A 30 16.62 14.94 -12.47
N SER A 31 16.25 13.73 -12.90
CA SER A 31 16.58 12.48 -12.24
C SER A 31 17.28 11.52 -13.17
N ASP A 32 18.10 10.63 -12.63
CA ASP A 32 18.68 9.51 -13.38
C ASP A 32 18.27 8.17 -12.82
N MET A 33 18.11 7.19 -13.71
CA MET A 33 17.86 5.79 -13.35
C MET A 33 19.12 4.98 -13.71
N ILE A 34 19.71 4.40 -12.70
CA ILE A 34 20.89 3.55 -12.87
C ILE A 34 20.50 2.30 -13.67
N ARG A 35 21.21 2.04 -14.77
CA ARG A 35 21.17 0.75 -15.49
C ARG A 35 22.58 0.19 -15.61
N GLU A 36 22.86 -0.85 -14.84
CA GLU A 36 24.14 -1.60 -14.94
C GLU A 36 24.22 -2.52 -16.17
N THR A 37 23.68 -2.16 -17.31
CA THR A 37 23.63 -3.08 -18.47
C THR A 37 24.75 -2.89 -19.49
N SER A 38 25.61 -1.89 -19.33
CA SER A 38 26.60 -1.54 -20.37
C SER A 38 28.06 -1.50 -19.94
N GLY A 39 28.39 -1.76 -18.68
CA GLY A 39 29.79 -1.72 -18.20
C GLY A 39 30.44 -0.34 -18.13
N GLU A 40 29.83 0.68 -18.70
CA GLU A 40 30.21 2.08 -18.56
C GLU A 40 29.15 2.82 -17.74
N ASP A 41 29.58 3.58 -16.74
CA ASP A 41 28.73 4.41 -15.91
C ASP A 41 28.37 5.69 -16.68
N ALA A 42 27.29 5.63 -17.46
CA ALA A 42 26.80 6.73 -18.27
C ALA A 42 25.89 7.71 -17.49
N ARG A 43 25.89 7.63 -16.14
CA ARG A 43 25.07 8.52 -15.29
C ARG A 43 25.63 9.94 -15.28
N ASP A 44 24.72 10.90 -15.26
CA ASP A 44 25.06 12.30 -15.01
C ASP A 44 24.83 12.66 -13.54
N PHE A 45 25.88 12.71 -12.75
CA PHE A 45 25.84 12.96 -11.31
C PHE A 45 25.53 14.42 -10.93
N ARG A 46 25.44 15.32 -11.91
CA ARG A 46 24.97 16.70 -11.67
C ARG A 46 23.47 16.74 -11.37
N LYS A 47 22.73 15.68 -11.72
CA LYS A 47 21.28 15.59 -11.52
C LYS A 47 20.89 15.63 -10.05
N GLY A 48 19.78 16.31 -9.76
CA GLY A 48 19.33 16.56 -8.41
C GLY A 48 18.80 15.33 -7.66
N HIS A 49 18.42 14.27 -8.40
CA HIS A 49 17.83 13.04 -7.88
C HIS A 49 18.47 11.82 -8.53
N LEU A 50 18.78 10.79 -7.73
CA LEU A 50 19.32 9.52 -8.20
C LEU A 50 18.55 8.36 -7.59
N ARG A 51 18.17 7.35 -8.39
CA ARG A 51 17.51 6.16 -7.91
C ARG A 51 18.50 5.19 -7.28
N SER A 52 18.14 4.62 -6.13
CA SER A 52 19.03 3.73 -5.36
C SER A 52 19.08 2.29 -5.84
N SER A 53 18.13 1.80 -6.61
CA SER A 53 17.97 0.37 -6.88
C SER A 53 19.21 -0.36 -7.40
N ALA A 54 20.07 0.33 -8.17
CA ALA A 54 21.36 -0.25 -8.58
C ALA A 54 22.43 -0.27 -7.48
N HIS A 55 22.21 0.43 -6.37
CA HIS A 55 23.11 0.35 -5.22
C HIS A 55 22.88 -0.94 -4.41
N PHE A 56 21.73 -1.58 -4.57
CA PHE A 56 21.33 -2.73 -3.77
C PHE A 56 21.58 -4.07 -4.44
N ILE A 57 21.80 -4.08 -5.75
CA ILE A 57 22.07 -5.29 -6.55
C ILE A 57 23.28 -5.07 -7.44
N HIS A 58 23.95 -6.14 -7.83
CA HIS A 58 24.95 -6.14 -8.88
C HIS A 58 24.75 -7.33 -9.81
N TRP A 59 25.09 -7.14 -11.09
CA TRP A 59 25.09 -8.22 -12.06
C TRP A 59 26.44 -8.93 -12.05
N ASP A 60 26.45 -10.22 -11.77
CA ASP A 60 27.63 -11.07 -11.96
C ASP A 60 27.68 -11.56 -13.40
N PHE A 61 28.70 -11.13 -14.14
CA PHE A 61 28.85 -11.48 -15.55
C PHE A 61 29.33 -12.93 -15.77
N GLU A 62 29.98 -13.53 -14.79
CA GLU A 62 30.46 -14.93 -14.86
C GLU A 62 29.28 -15.88 -14.57
N GLU A 63 28.56 -15.65 -13.51
CA GLU A 63 27.38 -16.44 -13.13
C GLU A 63 26.11 -16.08 -13.92
N LYS A 64 26.11 -14.94 -14.61
CA LYS A 64 24.94 -14.35 -15.31
C LYS A 64 23.73 -14.21 -14.40
N LYS A 65 23.97 -13.71 -13.19
CA LYS A 65 22.97 -13.54 -12.14
C LYS A 65 23.03 -12.16 -11.50
N LEU A 66 21.89 -11.74 -10.96
CA LEU A 66 21.81 -10.60 -10.04
C LEU A 66 22.10 -11.09 -8.62
N HIS A 67 23.01 -10.42 -7.94
CA HIS A 67 23.32 -10.67 -6.54
C HIS A 67 22.98 -9.43 -5.69
N PRO A 68 22.53 -9.61 -4.45
CA PRO A 68 22.37 -8.51 -3.51
C PRO A 68 23.74 -7.99 -3.09
N ARG A 69 23.83 -6.69 -2.90
CA ARG A 69 24.95 -6.12 -2.18
C ARG A 69 24.73 -6.27 -0.68
N THR A 70 25.81 -6.47 0.05
CA THR A 70 25.76 -6.34 1.51
C THR A 70 25.37 -4.91 1.91
N THR A 71 24.86 -4.74 3.13
CA THR A 71 24.56 -3.40 3.68
C THR A 71 25.74 -2.45 3.53
N LYS A 72 26.93 -2.93 3.91
CA LYS A 72 28.19 -2.19 3.78
C LYS A 72 28.48 -1.74 2.34
N ASP A 73 28.32 -2.64 1.37
CA ASP A 73 28.65 -2.33 -0.03
C ASP A 73 27.58 -1.42 -0.66
N ALA A 74 26.32 -1.57 -0.31
CA ALA A 74 25.24 -0.66 -0.70
C ALA A 74 25.51 0.76 -0.21
N VAL A 75 25.86 0.94 1.08
CA VAL A 75 26.22 2.24 1.64
C VAL A 75 27.41 2.85 0.93
N LYS A 76 28.48 2.06 0.64
CA LYS A 76 29.65 2.54 -0.10
C LYS A 76 29.27 3.02 -1.51
N CYS A 77 28.43 2.29 -2.22
CA CYS A 77 27.94 2.71 -3.54
C CYS A 77 27.19 4.04 -3.46
N ILE A 78 26.27 4.18 -2.51
CA ILE A 78 25.54 5.44 -2.28
C ILE A 78 26.49 6.58 -1.92
N HIS A 79 27.49 6.35 -1.06
CA HIS A 79 28.50 7.34 -0.73
C HIS A 79 29.28 7.80 -1.97
N THR A 80 29.68 6.86 -2.84
CA THR A 80 30.40 7.18 -4.08
C THR A 80 29.55 8.08 -4.99
N ASP A 81 28.26 7.79 -5.13
CA ASP A 81 27.37 8.58 -5.97
C ASP A 81 27.08 9.97 -5.37
N VAL A 82 26.89 10.04 -4.06
CA VAL A 82 26.74 11.32 -3.35
C VAL A 82 28.03 12.15 -3.47
N GLU A 83 29.20 11.56 -3.29
CA GLU A 83 30.48 12.22 -3.46
C GLU A 83 30.67 12.76 -4.88
N ARG A 84 30.36 11.95 -5.90
CA ARG A 84 30.40 12.40 -7.31
C ARG A 84 29.42 13.55 -7.57
N SER A 85 28.19 13.48 -7.06
CA SER A 85 27.24 14.58 -7.23
C SER A 85 27.73 15.89 -6.61
N ILE A 86 28.44 15.83 -5.48
CA ILE A 86 29.07 16.99 -4.85
C ILE A 86 30.22 17.51 -5.69
N GLN A 87 31.11 16.62 -6.20
CA GLN A 87 32.30 17.01 -6.98
C GLN A 87 31.94 17.58 -8.34
N GLU A 88 30.91 17.04 -8.99
CA GLU A 88 30.46 17.47 -10.32
C GLU A 88 29.55 18.70 -10.29
N SER A 89 28.97 19.07 -9.13
CA SER A 89 28.17 20.27 -8.92
C SER A 89 29.05 21.46 -8.53
N PRO A 90 29.02 22.61 -9.23
CA PRO A 90 29.83 23.81 -8.89
C PRO A 90 29.62 24.29 -7.46
N HIS A 91 28.44 24.21 -6.90
CA HIS A 91 28.14 24.58 -5.51
C HIS A 91 28.17 23.40 -4.52
N GLY A 92 28.59 22.21 -4.97
CA GLY A 92 28.67 21.01 -4.13
C GLY A 92 27.31 20.51 -3.64
N ILE A 93 26.32 20.50 -4.51
CA ILE A 93 24.93 20.14 -4.18
C ILE A 93 24.76 18.62 -4.28
N PRO A 94 24.55 17.88 -3.17
CA PRO A 94 24.34 16.44 -3.22
C PRO A 94 23.00 16.07 -3.84
N ALA A 95 22.96 14.94 -4.55
CA ALA A 95 21.71 14.37 -5.05
C ALA A 95 20.82 13.85 -3.91
N ILE A 96 19.49 13.88 -4.09
CA ILE A 96 18.56 13.13 -3.28
C ILE A 96 18.55 11.68 -3.79
N ILE A 97 18.92 10.75 -2.94
CA ILE A 97 18.78 9.32 -3.25
C ILE A 97 17.35 8.92 -2.92
N HIS A 98 16.62 8.43 -3.93
CA HIS A 98 15.23 7.98 -3.76
C HIS A 98 15.06 6.50 -4.06
N ASP A 99 14.04 5.87 -3.46
CA ASP A 99 13.67 4.47 -3.67
C ASP A 99 12.17 4.21 -3.48
N GLU A 100 11.73 3.02 -3.87
CA GLU A 100 10.41 2.49 -3.51
C GLU A 100 10.45 1.87 -2.12
N ALA A 101 9.38 2.03 -1.32
CA ALA A 101 9.34 1.49 0.03
C ALA A 101 7.91 1.29 0.56
N LEU A 102 7.02 0.66 -0.22
CA LEU A 102 5.63 0.45 0.19
C LEU A 102 5.49 -0.48 1.40
N HIS A 103 6.31 -1.53 1.46
CA HIS A 103 6.29 -2.51 2.53
C HIS A 103 7.70 -3.01 2.91
N GLY A 104 8.69 -2.17 2.72
CA GLY A 104 10.12 -2.38 2.92
C GLY A 104 10.90 -1.73 1.79
N ALA A 105 12.12 -1.28 2.03
CA ALA A 105 12.96 -0.73 0.98
C ALA A 105 13.14 -1.76 -0.16
N GLN A 106 13.23 -1.29 -1.41
CA GLN A 106 13.35 -2.15 -2.59
C GLN A 106 14.74 -2.84 -2.65
N TRP A 107 15.08 -3.50 -1.60
CA TRP A 107 16.37 -4.13 -1.40
C TRP A 107 16.23 -5.44 -0.62
N GLY A 108 16.74 -6.55 -1.16
CA GLY A 108 16.58 -7.88 -0.59
C GLY A 108 17.22 -8.12 0.78
N MET A 109 18.00 -7.17 1.31
CA MET A 109 18.53 -7.21 2.67
C MET A 109 17.68 -6.43 3.68
N ALA A 110 16.73 -5.62 3.21
CA ALA A 110 15.81 -4.87 4.07
C ALA A 110 14.70 -5.78 4.63
N THR A 111 14.04 -5.34 5.69
CA THR A 111 12.87 -6.05 6.24
C THR A 111 11.69 -5.98 5.27
N CYS A 112 11.11 -7.13 4.95
CA CYS A 112 9.93 -7.24 4.10
C CYS A 112 8.67 -7.45 4.93
N PHE A 113 7.91 -6.38 5.10
CA PHE A 113 6.62 -6.37 5.78
C PHE A 113 5.49 -6.90 4.88
N PRO A 114 4.28 -7.14 5.42
CA PRO A 114 3.10 -7.39 4.59
C PRO A 114 2.85 -6.26 3.59
N GLN A 115 2.31 -6.61 2.42
CA GLN A 115 1.83 -5.61 1.43
C GLN A 115 0.79 -4.68 2.06
N PRO A 116 0.60 -3.44 1.55
CA PRO A 116 -0.33 -2.48 2.13
C PRO A 116 -1.76 -3.00 2.31
N ILE A 117 -2.31 -3.76 1.37
CA ILE A 117 -3.63 -4.40 1.51
C ILE A 117 -3.68 -5.38 2.69
N ALA A 118 -2.59 -6.11 2.95
CA ALA A 118 -2.49 -7.00 4.10
C ALA A 118 -2.35 -6.19 5.40
N LEU A 119 -1.49 -5.17 5.43
CA LEU A 119 -1.39 -4.26 6.58
C LEU A 119 -2.74 -3.61 6.91
N ALA A 120 -3.51 -3.22 5.88
CA ALA A 120 -4.85 -2.65 6.04
C ALA A 120 -5.81 -3.60 6.79
N SER A 121 -5.63 -4.90 6.63
CA SER A 121 -6.45 -5.92 7.32
C SER A 121 -6.26 -5.93 8.84
N SER A 122 -5.17 -5.35 9.35
CA SER A 122 -4.95 -5.23 10.81
C SER A 122 -5.91 -4.24 11.49
N PHE A 123 -6.36 -3.20 10.78
CA PHE A 123 -7.07 -2.06 11.36
C PHE A 123 -6.33 -1.46 12.57
N ASP A 124 -4.99 -1.45 12.51
CA ASP A 124 -4.10 -0.96 13.57
C ASP A 124 -3.19 0.16 13.05
N ASN A 125 -3.55 1.41 13.35
CA ASN A 125 -2.79 2.60 12.95
C ASN A 125 -1.39 2.62 13.59
N ASP A 126 -1.27 2.15 14.82
CA ASP A 126 -0.01 2.16 15.57
C ASP A 126 0.96 1.13 14.99
N LEU A 127 0.47 -0.04 14.59
CA LEU A 127 1.25 -1.04 13.88
C LEU A 127 1.81 -0.47 12.57
N VAL A 128 0.95 0.15 11.74
CA VAL A 128 1.38 0.74 10.46
C VAL A 128 2.40 1.85 10.66
N ASN A 129 2.24 2.69 11.69
CA ASN A 129 3.23 3.71 12.02
C ASN A 129 4.57 3.10 12.45
N GLN A 130 4.58 2.03 13.27
CA GLN A 130 5.79 1.32 13.66
C GLN A 130 6.48 0.67 12.44
N VAL A 131 5.72 0.07 11.54
CA VAL A 131 6.24 -0.49 10.27
C VAL A 131 6.92 0.60 9.44
N ALA A 132 6.26 1.74 9.26
CA ALA A 132 6.82 2.87 8.53
C ALA A 132 8.06 3.48 9.20
N ASP A 133 8.09 3.52 10.52
CA ASP A 133 9.25 3.98 11.30
C ASP A 133 10.46 3.07 11.07
N VAL A 134 10.27 1.74 11.09
CA VAL A 134 11.35 0.80 10.78
C VAL A 134 11.82 0.96 9.34
N ILE A 135 10.92 1.00 8.36
CA ILE A 135 11.28 1.21 6.94
C ILE A 135 12.03 2.53 6.77
N GLY A 136 11.56 3.60 7.40
CA GLY A 136 12.22 4.91 7.39
C GLY A 136 13.63 4.88 7.98
N LYS A 137 13.82 4.20 9.11
CA LYS A 137 15.14 3.98 9.73
C LYS A 137 16.08 3.20 8.83
N GLU A 138 15.63 2.11 8.21
CA GLU A 138 16.43 1.31 7.30
C GLU A 138 16.83 2.13 6.06
N CYS A 139 15.87 2.83 5.44
CA CYS A 139 16.14 3.73 4.31
C CYS A 139 17.15 4.82 4.69
N ARG A 140 16.93 5.51 5.82
CA ARG A 140 17.82 6.56 6.31
C ARG A 140 19.23 6.04 6.57
N ALA A 141 19.34 4.86 7.18
CA ALA A 141 20.60 4.25 7.57
C ALA A 141 21.49 3.89 6.38
N VAL A 142 20.90 3.51 5.23
CA VAL A 142 21.66 3.20 4.01
C VAL A 142 21.90 4.43 3.12
N GLY A 143 21.27 5.57 3.40
CA GLY A 143 21.49 6.81 2.66
C GLY A 143 20.34 7.23 1.74
N VAL A 144 19.23 6.50 1.70
CA VAL A 144 18.00 6.90 1.02
C VAL A 144 17.37 8.09 1.77
N ARG A 145 16.93 9.10 1.03
CA ARG A 145 16.38 10.36 1.57
C ARG A 145 14.96 10.66 1.11
N GLN A 146 14.46 9.93 0.14
CA GLN A 146 13.09 10.03 -0.35
C GLN A 146 12.57 8.64 -0.66
N VAL A 147 11.34 8.36 -0.27
CA VAL A 147 10.63 7.14 -0.63
C VAL A 147 9.39 7.49 -1.43
N LEU A 148 9.16 6.74 -2.53
CA LEU A 148 8.01 6.92 -3.39
C LEU A 148 6.81 6.12 -2.80
N SER A 149 6.42 6.51 -1.61
CA SER A 149 5.44 5.84 -0.73
C SER A 149 4.81 6.85 0.23
N PRO A 150 3.56 6.59 0.72
CA PRO A 150 2.67 5.44 0.48
C PRO A 150 1.81 5.56 -0.79
N VAL A 151 1.20 4.44 -1.24
CA VAL A 151 0.09 4.47 -2.20
C VAL A 151 -1.22 4.64 -1.43
N VAL A 152 -1.88 5.77 -1.61
CA VAL A 152 -3.13 6.13 -0.91
C VAL A 152 -4.32 6.25 -1.86
N ASN A 153 -4.22 5.62 -3.04
CA ASN A 153 -5.32 5.51 -3.97
C ASN A 153 -6.43 4.60 -3.40
N ILE A 154 -7.69 4.95 -3.65
CA ILE A 154 -8.85 4.18 -3.21
C ILE A 154 -9.17 3.11 -4.24
N SER A 155 -9.07 1.81 -3.89
CA SER A 155 -9.37 0.70 -4.80
C SER A 155 -10.84 0.31 -4.72
N ARG A 156 -11.66 0.74 -5.69
CA ARG A 156 -13.10 0.42 -5.79
C ARG A 156 -13.43 -0.57 -6.91
N ASP A 157 -12.45 -0.88 -7.74
CA ASP A 157 -12.55 -1.95 -8.73
C ASP A 157 -11.36 -2.89 -8.56
N CYS A 158 -11.62 -4.07 -7.98
CA CYS A 158 -10.59 -5.03 -7.62
C CYS A 158 -9.92 -5.75 -8.82
N ARG A 159 -10.29 -5.39 -10.05
CA ARG A 159 -9.54 -5.81 -11.25
C ARG A 159 -8.27 -5.01 -11.44
N TRP A 160 -8.15 -3.85 -10.82
CA TRP A 160 -6.94 -3.04 -10.89
C TRP A 160 -5.75 -3.79 -10.31
N GLY A 161 -4.72 -4.01 -11.13
CA GLY A 161 -3.57 -4.84 -10.77
C GLY A 161 -2.75 -4.30 -9.59
N ARG A 162 -2.87 -3.00 -9.28
CA ARG A 162 -2.18 -2.33 -8.16
C ARG A 162 -3.01 -2.29 -6.87
N THR A 163 -4.12 -3.00 -6.78
CA THR A 163 -4.95 -3.08 -5.56
C THR A 163 -4.12 -3.45 -4.32
N MET A 164 -3.16 -4.38 -4.44
CA MET A 164 -2.28 -4.80 -3.35
C MET A 164 -1.43 -3.68 -2.74
N GLU A 165 -1.14 -2.64 -3.51
CA GLU A 165 -0.34 -1.50 -3.07
C GLU A 165 -1.13 -0.51 -2.21
N THR A 166 -2.46 -0.63 -2.18
CA THR A 166 -3.38 0.28 -1.50
C THR A 166 -3.84 -0.25 -0.14
N PHE A 167 -4.47 0.61 0.64
CA PHE A 167 -5.15 0.22 1.87
C PHE A 167 -6.64 -0.13 1.66
N GLY A 168 -7.02 -0.53 0.43
CA GLY A 168 -8.35 -1.00 0.07
C GLY A 168 -9.31 0.10 -0.37
N GLU A 169 -10.61 -0.15 -0.16
CA GLU A 169 -11.70 0.67 -0.74
C GLU A 169 -12.17 1.83 0.15
N ASP A 170 -11.77 1.83 1.44
CA ASP A 170 -12.29 2.77 2.43
C ASP A 170 -11.45 4.05 2.55
N VAL A 171 -12.14 5.19 2.59
CA VAL A 171 -11.50 6.51 2.65
C VAL A 171 -10.80 6.73 3.99
N LEU A 172 -11.45 6.41 5.14
CA LEU A 172 -10.87 6.66 6.45
C LEU A 172 -9.63 5.78 6.69
N LEU A 173 -9.68 4.52 6.26
CA LEU A 173 -8.57 3.58 6.40
C LEU A 173 -7.36 4.06 5.61
N ASN A 174 -7.55 4.44 4.33
CA ASN A 174 -6.48 5.02 3.51
C ASN A 174 -5.94 6.35 4.08
N CYS A 175 -6.79 7.20 4.62
CA CYS A 175 -6.38 8.43 5.31
C CYS A 175 -5.48 8.13 6.51
N ASN A 176 -5.95 7.29 7.43
CA ASN A 176 -5.25 7.01 8.67
C ASN A 176 -3.90 6.32 8.42
N PHE A 177 -3.88 5.33 7.53
CA PHE A 177 -2.67 4.58 7.22
C PHE A 177 -1.69 5.40 6.37
N GLY A 178 -2.21 6.21 5.44
CA GLY A 178 -1.39 7.19 4.72
C GLY A 178 -0.69 8.17 5.66
N VAL A 179 -1.42 8.73 6.62
CA VAL A 179 -0.86 9.60 7.67
C VAL A 179 0.17 8.87 8.51
N ALA A 180 -0.13 7.63 8.95
CA ALA A 180 0.78 6.83 9.75
C ALA A 180 2.10 6.54 9.01
N MET A 181 2.01 6.18 7.73
CA MET A 181 3.19 5.95 6.88
C MET A 181 4.01 7.23 6.70
N CYS A 182 3.37 8.34 6.34
CA CYS A 182 4.08 9.62 6.16
C CYS A 182 4.81 10.04 7.45
N LYS A 183 4.15 9.96 8.60
CA LYS A 183 4.78 10.28 9.90
C LYS A 183 5.99 9.39 10.19
N GLY A 184 5.88 8.08 9.93
CA GLY A 184 6.98 7.15 10.12
C GLY A 184 8.21 7.50 9.27
N PHE A 185 8.01 7.86 8.01
CA PHE A 185 9.10 8.27 7.12
C PHE A 185 9.68 9.63 7.49
N GLU A 186 8.84 10.66 7.58
CA GLU A 186 9.27 12.04 7.82
C GLU A 186 9.98 12.22 9.17
N SER A 187 9.56 11.48 10.22
CA SER A 187 10.21 11.51 11.53
C SER A 187 11.64 10.98 11.50
N ASN A 188 11.98 10.17 10.52
CA ASN A 188 13.34 9.65 10.29
C ASN A 188 14.16 10.49 9.31
N GLY A 189 13.65 11.66 8.88
CA GLY A 189 14.34 12.49 7.87
C GLY A 189 14.40 11.84 6.49
N VAL A 190 13.34 11.11 6.14
CA VAL A 190 13.09 10.54 4.82
C VAL A 190 11.82 11.16 4.26
N ILE A 191 11.91 11.79 3.09
CA ILE A 191 10.77 12.40 2.42
C ILE A 191 9.74 11.33 2.06
N ALA A 192 8.52 11.48 2.57
CA ALA A 192 7.36 10.72 2.12
C ALA A 192 6.81 11.31 0.81
N THR A 193 6.44 10.44 -0.13
CA THR A 193 5.86 10.83 -1.42
C THR A 193 4.56 10.07 -1.64
N PRO A 194 3.45 10.49 -1.03
CA PRO A 194 2.13 9.91 -1.32
C PRO A 194 1.84 9.90 -2.81
N LYS A 195 1.29 8.76 -3.28
CA LYS A 195 1.06 8.51 -4.70
C LYS A 195 -0.21 7.68 -4.94
N HIS A 196 -0.78 7.70 -6.13
CA HIS A 196 -0.49 8.55 -7.29
C HIS A 196 -1.58 9.61 -7.38
N PHE A 197 -1.21 10.88 -7.39
CA PHE A 197 -2.14 12.01 -7.29
C PHE A 197 -2.69 12.38 -8.68
N VAL A 198 -3.94 11.95 -9.05
CA VAL A 198 -4.97 11.32 -8.22
C VAL A 198 -5.84 10.38 -9.08
N ASP A 199 -6.62 9.50 -8.42
CA ASP A 199 -7.63 8.64 -9.08
C ASP A 199 -7.05 7.79 -10.22
N ASN A 200 -6.03 6.99 -9.89
CA ASN A 200 -5.03 6.39 -10.79
C ASN A 200 -5.54 5.22 -11.67
N TYR A 201 -6.83 4.98 -11.76
CA TYR A 201 -7.38 3.99 -12.69
C TYR A 201 -8.73 4.42 -13.27
N GLY A 202 -9.02 3.97 -14.49
CA GLY A 202 -10.25 4.23 -15.20
C GLY A 202 -11.27 3.09 -15.12
N ALA A 203 -12.31 3.20 -15.93
CA ALA A 203 -13.38 2.23 -16.00
C ALA A 203 -12.87 0.80 -16.24
N GLY A 204 -13.42 -0.16 -15.50
CA GLY A 204 -13.03 -1.56 -15.58
C GLY A 204 -11.73 -1.88 -14.83
N GLY A 205 -11.31 -1.03 -13.87
CA GLY A 205 -10.10 -1.22 -13.09
C GLY A 205 -8.81 -1.09 -13.91
N ARG A 206 -8.86 -0.35 -15.03
CA ARG A 206 -7.74 -0.22 -15.95
C ARG A 206 -6.72 0.78 -15.44
N ASP A 207 -5.54 0.28 -15.10
CA ASP A 207 -4.43 1.07 -14.61
C ASP A 207 -4.13 2.24 -15.55
N SER A 208 -3.95 3.42 -14.96
CA SER A 208 -3.54 4.63 -15.67
C SER A 208 -4.47 5.11 -16.81
N ASN A 209 -5.66 4.54 -16.93
CA ASN A 209 -6.66 4.99 -17.89
C ASN A 209 -7.40 6.23 -17.35
N GLU A 210 -8.04 6.98 -18.26
CA GLU A 210 -8.78 8.19 -17.94
C GLU A 210 -9.86 7.97 -16.88
N SER A 211 -9.92 8.90 -15.91
CA SER A 211 -10.96 8.97 -14.89
C SER A 211 -11.97 10.07 -15.22
N TYR A 212 -13.25 9.78 -14.93
CA TYR A 212 -14.39 10.70 -15.09
C TYR A 212 -15.01 11.08 -13.75
N SER A 213 -14.20 11.18 -12.71
CA SER A 213 -14.68 11.54 -11.38
C SER A 213 -15.12 12.99 -11.32
N SER A 214 -16.32 13.23 -10.79
CA SER A 214 -16.81 14.59 -10.54
C SER A 214 -16.01 15.28 -9.44
N GLU A 215 -15.98 16.62 -9.40
CA GLU A 215 -15.32 17.39 -8.34
C GLU A 215 -15.78 16.96 -6.93
N ARG A 216 -17.06 16.61 -6.76
CA ARG A 216 -17.57 16.05 -5.50
C ARG A 216 -16.91 14.71 -5.16
N ALA A 217 -16.81 13.79 -6.12
CA ALA A 217 -16.19 12.50 -5.90
C ALA A 217 -14.70 12.65 -5.59
N LEU A 218 -14.01 13.54 -6.31
CA LEU A 218 -12.62 13.86 -6.04
C LEU A 218 -12.44 14.37 -4.60
N ARG A 219 -13.23 15.36 -4.16
CA ARG A 219 -13.12 15.96 -2.82
C ARG A 219 -13.55 15.04 -1.68
N GLU A 220 -14.63 14.29 -1.84
CA GLU A 220 -15.16 13.42 -0.77
C GLU A 220 -14.38 12.10 -0.64
N ILE A 221 -13.69 11.64 -1.72
CA ILE A 221 -13.13 10.31 -1.79
C ILE A 221 -11.63 10.37 -2.13
N TYR A 222 -11.28 10.81 -3.34
CA TYR A 222 -9.95 10.60 -3.89
C TYR A 222 -8.90 11.60 -3.40
N TYR A 223 -9.29 12.86 -3.10
CA TYR A 223 -8.40 13.87 -2.53
C TYR A 223 -8.11 13.65 -1.04
N LYS A 224 -9.09 13.14 -0.28
CA LYS A 224 -9.01 13.06 1.19
C LYS A 224 -7.76 12.37 1.72
N PRO A 225 -7.31 11.21 1.21
CA PRO A 225 -6.09 10.59 1.69
C PRO A 225 -4.85 11.47 1.47
N PHE A 226 -4.74 12.12 0.32
CA PHE A 226 -3.62 13.03 0.01
C PHE A 226 -3.65 14.29 0.86
N GLU A 227 -4.82 14.91 1.01
CA GLU A 227 -5.01 16.08 1.89
C GLU A 227 -4.52 15.78 3.30
N ARG A 228 -4.90 14.64 3.87
CA ARG A 228 -4.48 14.24 5.21
C ARG A 228 -3.00 13.86 5.28
N CYS A 229 -2.44 13.23 4.27
CA CYS A 229 -0.99 12.98 4.19
C CYS A 229 -0.19 14.30 4.22
N VAL A 230 -0.65 15.33 3.53
CA VAL A 230 -0.03 16.67 3.54
C VAL A 230 -0.22 17.36 4.90
N LYS A 231 -1.47 17.52 5.35
CA LYS A 231 -1.81 18.35 6.51
C LYS A 231 -1.47 17.70 7.85
N GLU A 232 -1.63 16.39 7.97
CA GLU A 232 -1.46 15.65 9.22
C GLU A 232 -0.23 14.73 9.20
N GLY A 233 0.08 14.16 8.02
CA GLY A 233 1.23 13.28 7.82
C GLY A 233 2.55 14.02 7.65
N GLY A 234 2.50 15.31 7.26
CA GLY A 234 3.67 16.14 7.03
C GLY A 234 4.45 15.78 5.77
N ALA A 235 3.80 15.13 4.78
CA ALA A 235 4.43 14.76 3.52
C ALA A 235 5.00 15.98 2.80
N THR A 236 6.26 15.89 2.37
CA THR A 236 6.99 16.99 1.72
C THR A 236 7.28 16.76 0.24
N SER A 237 6.76 15.65 -0.31
CA SER A 237 6.68 15.40 -1.75
C SER A 237 5.33 14.77 -2.09
N ILE A 238 4.86 14.93 -3.33
CA ILE A 238 3.69 14.28 -3.92
C ILE A 238 4.07 13.77 -5.31
N MET A 239 3.60 12.56 -5.67
CA MET A 239 3.78 12.03 -7.02
C MET A 239 2.47 12.11 -7.81
N THR A 240 2.54 12.73 -9.00
CA THR A 240 1.39 12.77 -9.93
C THR A 240 1.14 11.41 -10.55
N SER A 241 -0.13 11.10 -10.80
CA SER A 241 -0.50 9.86 -11.49
C SER A 241 -0.38 9.97 -13.01
N TYR A 242 -0.34 8.80 -13.68
CA TYR A 242 -0.23 8.72 -15.14
C TYR A 242 -1.51 9.11 -15.87
N ASN A 243 -2.70 8.92 -15.26
CA ASN A 243 -3.99 9.12 -15.90
C ASN A 243 -4.32 10.60 -16.14
N SER A 244 -5.35 10.83 -16.93
CA SER A 244 -6.06 12.11 -17.02
C SER A 244 -7.34 12.07 -16.19
N ILE A 245 -7.80 13.25 -15.77
CA ILE A 245 -9.12 13.47 -15.21
C ILE A 245 -9.87 14.36 -16.18
N ASP A 246 -10.97 13.84 -16.73
CA ASP A 246 -11.82 14.57 -17.70
C ASP A 246 -10.99 15.21 -18.81
N GLY A 247 -10.05 14.44 -19.38
CA GLY A 247 -9.17 14.81 -20.49
C GLY A 247 -7.95 15.64 -20.12
N VAL A 248 -7.75 16.02 -18.83
CA VAL A 248 -6.57 16.78 -18.39
C VAL A 248 -5.59 15.84 -17.65
N PRO A 249 -4.38 15.58 -18.21
CA PRO A 249 -3.39 14.73 -17.54
C PRO A 249 -3.00 15.27 -16.16
N CYS A 250 -2.97 14.42 -15.13
CA CYS A 250 -2.69 14.83 -13.75
C CYS A 250 -1.34 15.55 -13.61
N ALA A 251 -0.33 15.13 -14.37
CA ALA A 251 1.00 15.72 -14.36
C ALA A 251 1.06 17.20 -14.81
N CYS A 252 0.04 17.69 -15.51
CA CYS A 252 -0.04 19.06 -15.98
C CYS A 252 -1.39 19.73 -15.68
N ASN A 253 -2.11 19.24 -14.69
CA ASN A 253 -3.41 19.78 -14.27
C ASN A 253 -3.19 20.91 -13.23
N GLY A 254 -3.27 22.16 -13.69
CA GLY A 254 -3.08 23.33 -12.83
C GLY A 254 -4.09 23.45 -11.71
N HIS A 255 -5.36 23.09 -11.95
CA HIS A 255 -6.37 23.05 -10.89
C HIS A 255 -5.95 22.08 -9.77
N LEU A 256 -5.48 20.88 -10.15
CA LEU A 256 -5.06 19.88 -9.19
C LEU A 256 -3.81 20.31 -8.40
N LEU A 257 -2.77 20.79 -9.10
CA LEU A 257 -1.44 21.00 -8.52
C LEU A 257 -1.28 22.39 -7.88
N ASN A 258 -1.92 23.43 -8.42
CA ASN A 258 -1.86 24.78 -7.86
C ASN A 258 -3.07 25.06 -6.96
N ASP A 259 -4.30 25.05 -7.52
CA ASP A 259 -5.47 25.53 -6.75
C ASP A 259 -5.74 24.60 -5.54
N ILE A 260 -5.74 23.26 -5.74
CA ILE A 260 -6.06 22.30 -4.67
C ILE A 260 -4.85 22.02 -3.79
N LEU A 261 -3.75 21.52 -4.38
CA LEU A 261 -2.60 21.04 -3.60
C LEU A 261 -1.88 22.20 -2.89
N ARG A 262 -1.55 23.28 -3.61
CA ARG A 262 -0.74 24.38 -3.06
C ARG A 262 -1.59 25.43 -2.34
N ASP A 263 -2.62 25.98 -3.00
CA ASP A 263 -3.35 27.11 -2.46
C ASP A 263 -4.36 26.68 -1.38
N GLU A 264 -5.14 25.61 -1.63
CA GLU A 264 -6.16 25.17 -0.67
C GLU A 264 -5.57 24.36 0.49
N TRP A 265 -4.60 23.44 0.22
CA TRP A 265 -4.01 22.62 1.28
C TRP A 265 -2.75 23.23 1.90
N GLY A 266 -2.14 24.22 1.27
CA GLY A 266 -0.93 24.88 1.75
C GLY A 266 0.34 24.03 1.58
N PHE A 267 0.38 23.13 0.58
CA PHE A 267 1.54 22.29 0.32
C PHE A 267 2.74 23.11 -0.15
N ASP A 268 3.82 23.09 0.59
CA ASP A 268 5.05 23.83 0.31
C ASP A 268 6.24 22.94 -0.07
N GLY A 269 5.98 21.66 -0.30
CA GLY A 269 6.94 20.68 -0.81
C GLY A 269 7.09 20.72 -2.34
N PHE A 270 7.68 19.67 -2.90
CA PHE A 270 7.86 19.53 -4.34
C PHE A 270 7.04 18.37 -4.92
N VAL A 271 6.63 18.53 -6.19
CA VAL A 271 5.86 17.53 -6.93
C VAL A 271 6.78 16.78 -7.87
N VAL A 272 6.73 15.45 -7.81
CA VAL A 272 7.46 14.56 -8.74
C VAL A 272 6.49 13.90 -9.72
N SER A 273 6.97 13.57 -10.93
CA SER A 273 6.23 12.69 -11.83
C SER A 273 6.38 11.23 -11.39
N ASP A 274 5.45 10.40 -11.79
CA ASP A 274 5.74 8.98 -11.93
C ASP A 274 6.72 8.75 -13.10
N TYR A 275 7.30 7.57 -13.22
CA TYR A 275 8.35 7.30 -14.20
C TYR A 275 7.85 7.49 -15.63
N SER A 276 8.50 8.40 -16.36
CA SER A 276 8.10 8.84 -17.70
C SER A 276 6.70 9.49 -17.78
N GLY A 277 6.14 9.96 -16.65
CA GLY A 277 4.83 10.59 -16.61
C GLY A 277 4.74 11.87 -17.43
N ILE A 278 5.84 12.64 -17.51
CA ILE A 278 5.88 13.87 -18.32
C ILE A 278 5.94 13.55 -19.82
N GLU A 279 6.75 12.58 -20.23
CA GLU A 279 6.76 12.12 -21.62
C GLU A 279 5.40 11.53 -22.01
N GLY A 280 4.68 10.92 -21.05
CA GLY A 280 3.31 10.42 -21.21
C GLY A 280 2.32 11.50 -21.64
N VAL A 281 2.51 12.76 -21.23
CA VAL A 281 1.69 13.90 -21.66
C VAL A 281 1.76 14.08 -23.19
N PHE A 282 2.92 13.86 -23.80
CA PHE A 282 3.11 13.90 -25.24
C PHE A 282 2.76 12.58 -25.92
N TYR A 283 3.43 11.48 -25.55
CA TYR A 283 3.28 10.20 -26.28
C TYR A 283 1.95 9.49 -26.00
N GLY A 284 1.47 9.55 -24.75
CA GLY A 284 0.26 8.87 -24.29
C GLY A 284 -0.99 9.71 -24.49
N HIS A 285 -1.05 10.85 -23.82
CA HIS A 285 -2.23 11.74 -23.84
C HIS A 285 -2.34 12.60 -25.09
N GLN A 286 -1.24 12.82 -25.82
CA GLN A 286 -1.22 13.58 -27.09
C GLN A 286 -1.73 15.04 -26.97
N VAL A 287 -1.48 15.67 -25.80
CA VAL A 287 -1.95 17.04 -25.54
C VAL A 287 -0.92 18.11 -25.88
N THR A 288 0.31 17.72 -26.23
CA THR A 288 1.38 18.63 -26.64
C THR A 288 2.03 18.16 -27.94
N ASN A 289 2.81 19.05 -28.60
CA ASN A 289 3.44 18.73 -29.88
C ASN A 289 4.80 18.04 -29.74
N ASN A 290 5.42 18.11 -28.56
CA ASN A 290 6.71 17.51 -28.25
C ASN A 290 6.95 17.46 -26.73
N VAL A 291 7.98 16.73 -26.31
CA VAL A 291 8.32 16.54 -24.90
C VAL A 291 8.74 17.85 -24.20
N CYS A 292 9.41 18.77 -24.91
CA CYS A 292 9.80 20.07 -24.33
C CYS A 292 8.57 20.90 -23.95
N GLU A 293 7.55 20.89 -24.80
CA GLU A 293 6.26 21.55 -24.51
C GLU A 293 5.53 20.87 -23.37
N ALA A 294 5.55 19.53 -23.30
CA ALA A 294 4.98 18.76 -22.18
C ALA A 294 5.66 19.11 -20.84
N GLN A 295 7.00 19.16 -20.83
CA GLN A 295 7.76 19.55 -19.64
C GLN A 295 7.40 20.97 -19.18
N ALA A 296 7.40 21.92 -20.12
CA ALA A 296 7.06 23.31 -19.82
C ALA A 296 5.61 23.45 -19.31
N HIS A 297 4.68 22.71 -19.93
CA HIS A 297 3.27 22.71 -19.54
C HIS A 297 3.09 22.17 -18.13
N ALA A 298 3.75 21.05 -17.80
CA ALA A 298 3.72 20.48 -16.46
C ALA A 298 4.29 21.47 -15.41
N MET A 299 5.46 22.04 -15.65
CA MET A 299 6.10 22.99 -14.71
C MET A 299 5.26 24.26 -14.48
N LYS A 300 4.66 24.83 -15.53
CA LYS A 300 3.76 25.99 -15.40
C LYS A 300 2.53 25.69 -14.54
N ASN A 301 2.13 24.43 -14.50
CA ASN A 301 0.98 23.97 -13.75
C ASN A 301 1.33 23.36 -12.38
N GLY A 302 2.55 23.61 -11.86
CA GLY A 302 2.90 23.29 -10.47
C GLY A 302 3.71 22.03 -10.26
N HIS A 303 4.11 21.34 -11.34
CA HIS A 303 5.01 20.20 -11.30
C HIS A 303 6.47 20.65 -11.14
N ASP A 304 7.32 19.89 -10.43
CA ASP A 304 8.70 20.29 -10.16
C ASP A 304 9.76 19.36 -10.75
N VAL A 305 9.72 18.05 -10.43
CA VAL A 305 10.82 17.10 -10.75
C VAL A 305 10.32 15.98 -11.63
N SER A 306 10.99 15.76 -12.76
CA SER A 306 10.68 14.64 -13.65
C SER A 306 11.51 13.40 -13.28
N LEU A 307 10.83 12.28 -12.98
CA LEU A 307 11.44 10.98 -12.69
C LEU A 307 11.34 10.06 -13.91
N PRO A 308 12.33 9.19 -14.15
CA PRO A 308 13.56 9.52 -14.86
C PRO A 308 13.25 9.60 -16.35
N ARG A 309 14.04 10.23 -17.12
CA ARG A 309 14.15 10.37 -18.58
C ARG A 309 13.91 11.78 -19.11
N CYS A 310 13.26 12.69 -18.38
CA CYS A 310 13.32 14.07 -18.82
C CYS A 310 14.75 14.56 -18.66
N SER A 311 15.41 14.76 -19.79
CA SER A 311 16.81 15.18 -19.77
C SER A 311 16.90 16.67 -19.45
N PRO A 312 18.03 17.13 -18.89
CA PRO A 312 18.31 18.56 -18.73
C PRO A 312 18.13 19.35 -20.02
N GLU A 313 18.45 18.72 -21.17
CA GLU A 313 18.28 19.31 -22.50
C GLU A 313 16.82 19.64 -22.80
N THR A 314 15.87 18.84 -22.34
CA THR A 314 14.44 19.10 -22.52
C THR A 314 14.00 20.39 -21.84
N ILE A 315 14.47 20.64 -20.61
CA ILE A 315 14.19 21.88 -19.87
C ILE A 315 14.88 23.07 -20.55
N LYS A 316 16.14 22.89 -20.97
CA LYS A 316 16.91 23.91 -21.69
C LYS A 316 16.22 24.31 -22.99
N ASP A 317 15.83 23.33 -23.80
CA ASP A 317 15.08 23.55 -25.04
C ASP A 317 13.75 24.30 -24.80
N ALA A 318 13.04 23.96 -23.69
CA ALA A 318 11.79 24.63 -23.34
C ALA A 318 12.01 26.12 -23.00
N LEU A 319 13.11 26.46 -22.33
CA LEU A 319 13.51 27.83 -22.05
C LEU A 319 13.91 28.58 -23.34
N GLU A 320 14.77 27.99 -24.19
CA GLU A 320 15.22 28.57 -25.45
C GLU A 320 14.07 28.84 -26.43
N LYS A 321 13.06 27.99 -26.44
CA LYS A 321 11.85 28.13 -27.27
C LYS A 321 10.80 29.07 -26.66
N GLY A 322 11.03 29.57 -25.44
CA GLY A 322 10.08 30.44 -24.72
C GLY A 322 8.83 29.72 -24.21
N TYR A 323 8.87 28.38 -24.14
CA TYR A 323 7.79 27.60 -23.53
C TYR A 323 7.82 27.71 -22.01
N LEU A 324 8.99 27.88 -21.39
CA LEU A 324 9.20 28.02 -19.95
C LEU A 324 9.93 29.33 -19.65
N THR A 325 9.67 29.91 -18.48
CA THR A 325 10.40 31.09 -17.98
C THR A 325 11.40 30.69 -16.89
N GLU A 326 12.46 31.48 -16.71
CA GLU A 326 13.42 31.24 -15.62
C GLU A 326 12.78 31.46 -14.24
N GLU A 327 11.74 32.26 -14.12
CA GLU A 327 10.98 32.47 -12.88
C GLU A 327 10.31 31.15 -12.44
N THR A 328 9.58 30.47 -13.35
CA THR A 328 8.96 29.16 -13.08
C THR A 328 10.01 28.11 -12.73
N LEU A 329 11.15 28.09 -13.44
CA LEU A 329 12.27 27.21 -13.10
C LEU A 329 12.79 27.48 -11.69
N ASN A 330 13.01 28.75 -11.33
CA ASN A 330 13.51 29.15 -10.02
C ASN A 330 12.58 28.71 -8.87
N GLU A 331 11.28 28.80 -9.04
CA GLU A 331 10.30 28.32 -8.04
C GLU A 331 10.45 26.83 -7.77
N SER A 332 10.53 26.02 -8.82
CA SER A 332 10.68 24.57 -8.69
C SER A 332 12.02 24.19 -8.04
N VAL A 333 13.12 24.84 -8.47
CA VAL A 333 14.45 24.63 -7.87
C VAL A 333 14.46 25.03 -6.40
N PHE A 334 13.83 26.15 -6.05
CA PHE A 334 13.74 26.60 -4.66
C PHE A 334 13.08 25.53 -3.76
N ARG A 335 11.95 24.93 -4.21
CA ARG A 335 11.26 23.89 -3.44
C ARG A 335 12.14 22.68 -3.19
N VAL A 336 12.90 22.23 -4.19
CA VAL A 336 13.85 21.10 -4.06
C VAL A 336 15.01 21.46 -3.12
N LEU A 337 15.64 22.62 -3.30
CA LEU A 337 16.76 23.06 -2.45
C LEU A 337 16.34 23.20 -0.98
N LYS A 338 15.15 23.75 -0.72
CA LYS A 338 14.59 23.85 0.63
C LYS A 338 14.55 22.49 1.32
N GLN A 339 14.13 21.43 0.61
CA GLN A 339 14.11 20.09 1.18
C GLN A 339 15.52 19.52 1.38
N LYS A 340 16.48 19.77 0.48
CA LYS A 340 17.88 19.36 0.67
C LYS A 340 18.49 19.97 1.93
N PHE A 341 18.22 21.25 2.20
CA PHE A 341 18.64 21.90 3.45
C PHE A 341 17.92 21.33 4.68
N ARG A 342 16.61 21.13 4.59
CA ARG A 342 15.81 20.54 5.68
C ARG A 342 16.31 19.14 6.08
N LEU A 343 16.68 18.32 5.11
CA LEU A 343 17.23 16.98 5.33
C LEU A 343 18.68 16.98 5.85
N GLY A 344 19.34 18.14 5.91
CA GLY A 344 20.73 18.25 6.29
C GLY A 344 21.72 17.76 5.23
N LEU A 345 21.27 17.45 4.02
CA LEU A 345 22.12 16.93 2.93
C LEU A 345 23.28 17.87 2.59
N MET A 346 23.06 19.18 2.65
CA MET A 346 24.09 20.19 2.38
C MET A 346 25.15 20.29 3.48
N ASP A 347 24.91 19.69 4.64
CA ASP A 347 25.79 19.81 5.81
C ASP A 347 26.45 18.49 6.20
N ASP A 348 25.72 17.37 6.06
CA ASP A 348 26.16 16.01 6.36
C ASP A 348 25.41 15.01 5.47
N PRO A 349 25.88 14.78 4.24
CA PRO A 349 25.22 13.91 3.27
C PRO A 349 25.47 12.41 3.51
N TYR A 350 26.47 12.05 4.32
CA TYR A 350 26.90 10.67 4.51
C TYR A 350 26.19 9.97 5.67
N VAL A 351 26.33 8.64 5.73
CA VAL A 351 25.79 7.80 6.80
C VAL A 351 26.87 6.86 7.34
N SER A 352 26.71 6.38 8.57
CA SER A 352 27.62 5.40 9.17
C SER A 352 27.33 4.00 8.63
N ILE A 353 28.34 3.32 8.08
CA ILE A 353 28.25 1.91 7.67
C ILE A 353 27.91 1.03 8.88
N GLU A 354 28.57 1.25 10.01
CA GLU A 354 28.34 0.48 11.23
C GLU A 354 26.88 0.62 11.72
N ASN A 355 26.36 1.86 11.72
CA ASN A 355 24.96 2.09 12.08
C ASN A 355 24.01 1.41 11.09
N ALA A 356 24.30 1.43 9.79
CA ALA A 356 23.48 0.75 8.80
C ALA A 356 23.43 -0.77 9.02
N GLU A 357 24.59 -1.40 9.27
CA GLU A 357 24.68 -2.84 9.55
C GLU A 357 23.93 -3.25 10.85
N GLN A 358 23.82 -2.34 11.82
CA GLN A 358 23.06 -2.59 13.06
C GLN A 358 21.56 -2.31 12.92
N THR A 359 21.18 -1.42 11.99
CA THR A 359 19.79 -0.97 11.82
C THR A 359 19.01 -1.89 10.90
N VAL A 360 19.61 -2.27 9.77
CA VAL A 360 18.93 -3.00 8.70
C VAL A 360 18.58 -4.41 9.15
N ARG A 361 17.28 -4.74 9.06
CA ARG A 361 16.71 -6.06 9.31
C ARG A 361 17.19 -6.68 10.63
N ASN A 362 17.24 -5.88 11.67
CA ASN A 362 17.57 -6.34 13.03
C ASN A 362 16.44 -7.21 13.63
N ASP A 363 16.67 -7.78 14.80
CA ASP A 363 15.71 -8.70 15.41
C ASP A 363 14.39 -8.02 15.79
N GLU A 364 14.40 -6.73 16.13
CA GLU A 364 13.19 -5.95 16.41
C GLU A 364 12.35 -5.75 15.16
N ALA A 365 12.98 -5.45 14.02
CA ALA A 365 12.32 -5.32 12.73
C ALA A 365 11.67 -6.65 12.28
N LYS A 366 12.39 -7.78 12.45
CA LYS A 366 11.84 -9.12 12.16
C LYS A 366 10.68 -9.48 13.08
N ALA A 367 10.76 -9.15 14.35
CA ALA A 367 9.67 -9.38 15.30
C ALA A 367 8.43 -8.55 14.95
N LEU A 368 8.62 -7.30 14.52
CA LEU A 368 7.53 -6.44 14.04
C LEU A 368 6.93 -7.00 12.73
N ALA A 369 7.75 -7.48 11.78
CA ALA A 369 7.27 -8.11 10.56
C ALA A 369 6.41 -9.35 10.85
N TYR A 370 6.82 -10.16 11.83
CA TYR A 370 6.03 -11.30 12.28
C TYR A 370 4.71 -10.88 12.94
N ARG A 371 4.71 -9.86 13.82
CA ARG A 371 3.49 -9.32 14.39
C ARG A 371 2.56 -8.79 13.30
N ALA A 372 3.07 -8.02 12.35
CA ALA A 372 2.30 -7.48 11.22
C ALA A 372 1.68 -8.59 10.37
N ALA A 373 2.44 -9.65 10.09
CA ALA A 373 1.93 -10.82 9.36
C ALA A 373 0.78 -11.50 10.12
N LYS A 374 0.89 -11.70 11.43
CA LYS A 374 -0.17 -12.31 12.26
C LYS A 374 -1.46 -11.48 12.27
N GLU A 375 -1.33 -10.17 12.43
CA GLU A 375 -2.48 -9.27 12.52
C GLU A 375 -3.18 -9.06 11.18
N SER A 376 -2.50 -9.35 10.07
CA SER A 376 -3.05 -9.20 8.71
C SER A 376 -3.85 -10.41 8.20
N LEU A 377 -3.68 -11.61 8.79
CA LEU A 377 -4.36 -12.82 8.31
C LEU A 377 -5.83 -12.82 8.67
N ILE A 378 -6.69 -13.15 7.69
CA ILE A 378 -8.16 -13.13 7.83
C ILE A 378 -8.72 -14.54 7.69
N LEU A 379 -9.52 -14.99 8.64
CA LEU A 379 -10.28 -16.22 8.51
C LEU A 379 -11.63 -15.91 7.85
N LEU A 380 -11.83 -16.35 6.60
CA LEU A 380 -13.07 -16.10 5.85
C LEU A 380 -14.15 -17.17 6.07
N LYS A 381 -13.74 -18.42 6.13
CA LYS A 381 -14.65 -19.56 6.36
C LYS A 381 -14.01 -20.56 7.31
N ASN A 382 -14.81 -21.13 8.22
CA ASN A 382 -14.37 -22.25 9.07
C ASN A 382 -15.59 -23.06 9.53
N ASN A 383 -15.64 -24.32 9.13
CA ASN A 383 -16.68 -25.27 9.57
C ASN A 383 -16.28 -26.01 10.86
N GLY A 384 -15.26 -25.56 11.58
CA GLY A 384 -14.70 -26.19 12.77
C GLY A 384 -13.44 -27.03 12.48
N LEU A 385 -12.91 -26.97 11.25
CA LEU A 385 -11.66 -27.62 10.87
C LEU A 385 -10.43 -26.93 11.50
N LEU A 386 -10.43 -25.62 11.51
CA LEU A 386 -9.38 -24.79 12.12
C LEU A 386 -9.77 -24.34 13.54
N PRO A 387 -8.82 -24.28 14.48
CA PRO A 387 -7.43 -24.69 14.32
C PRO A 387 -7.26 -26.21 14.25
N MET A 388 -6.29 -26.65 13.45
CA MET A 388 -5.92 -28.08 13.38
C MET A 388 -5.20 -28.49 14.66
N SER A 389 -5.54 -29.69 15.18
CA SER A 389 -4.87 -30.25 16.34
C SER A 389 -3.88 -31.33 15.93
N SER A 390 -2.59 -31.14 16.23
CA SER A 390 -1.55 -32.16 15.99
C SER A 390 -1.77 -33.47 16.78
N ASN A 391 -2.72 -33.48 17.75
CA ASN A 391 -3.16 -34.70 18.42
C ASN A 391 -4.17 -35.51 17.58
N LYS A 392 -4.88 -34.88 16.66
CA LYS A 392 -5.88 -35.49 15.79
C LYS A 392 -5.42 -35.65 14.36
N ILE A 393 -4.72 -34.67 13.84
CA ILE A 393 -4.17 -34.62 12.48
C ILE A 393 -2.74 -35.18 12.52
N ARG A 394 -2.49 -36.26 11.79
CA ARG A 394 -1.19 -36.93 11.72
C ARG A 394 -0.51 -36.77 10.36
N ARG A 395 -1.31 -36.60 9.31
CA ARG A 395 -0.81 -36.46 7.93
C ARG A 395 -1.57 -35.37 7.22
N ILE A 396 -0.85 -34.47 6.56
CA ILE A 396 -1.39 -33.37 5.78
C ILE A 396 -0.82 -33.45 4.37
N ALA A 397 -1.71 -33.36 3.37
CA ALA A 397 -1.34 -33.13 2.00
C ALA A 397 -1.31 -31.61 1.72
N VAL A 398 -0.22 -31.09 1.18
CA VAL A 398 -0.08 -29.68 0.78
C VAL A 398 0.03 -29.63 -0.74
N PHE A 399 -0.76 -28.76 -1.34
CA PHE A 399 -0.84 -28.57 -2.78
C PHE A 399 -0.72 -27.08 -3.16
N GLY A 400 -0.46 -26.84 -4.45
CA GLY A 400 -0.27 -25.50 -4.99
C GLY A 400 1.18 -25.04 -4.92
N GLN A 401 1.71 -24.58 -6.05
CA GLN A 401 3.13 -24.17 -6.14
C GLN A 401 3.48 -22.99 -5.23
N ALA A 402 2.49 -22.15 -4.91
CA ALA A 402 2.67 -21.04 -3.99
C ALA A 402 3.08 -21.45 -2.56
N ALA A 403 2.83 -22.73 -2.17
CA ALA A 403 3.36 -23.26 -0.90
C ALA A 403 4.89 -23.22 -0.81
N ASN A 404 5.58 -23.27 -1.96
CA ASN A 404 7.04 -23.25 -2.08
C ASN A 404 7.62 -21.87 -2.41
N VAL A 405 6.81 -20.83 -2.40
CA VAL A 405 7.21 -19.44 -2.72
C VAL A 405 7.07 -18.58 -1.46
N LEU A 406 8.00 -17.65 -1.26
CA LEU A 406 7.84 -16.66 -0.20
C LEU A 406 6.62 -15.77 -0.49
N PRO A 407 5.72 -15.58 0.48
CA PRO A 407 4.45 -14.90 0.25
C PRO A 407 4.61 -13.35 0.36
N ILE A 408 5.46 -12.77 -0.48
CA ILE A 408 5.81 -11.35 -0.47
C ILE A 408 5.18 -10.55 -1.61
N GLY A 409 4.53 -11.23 -2.54
CA GLY A 409 3.98 -10.61 -3.76
C GLY A 409 5.01 -10.45 -4.88
N VAL A 410 4.54 -9.98 -6.04
CA VAL A 410 5.34 -9.80 -7.27
C VAL A 410 5.30 -8.33 -7.63
N ASN A 411 5.88 -7.45 -6.82
CA ASN A 411 5.80 -6.03 -7.08
C ASN A 411 7.18 -5.35 -7.06
N TYR A 412 7.29 -4.25 -7.84
CA TYR A 412 8.47 -3.39 -7.87
C TYR A 412 8.65 -2.55 -6.59
N SER A 413 7.66 -2.52 -5.72
CA SER A 413 7.55 -1.53 -4.63
C SER A 413 7.96 -2.02 -3.25
N GLY A 414 8.57 -3.20 -3.16
CA GLY A 414 9.11 -3.75 -1.93
C GLY A 414 10.41 -4.52 -2.17
N PRO A 415 10.99 -5.13 -1.14
CA PRO A 415 12.23 -5.89 -1.30
C PRO A 415 12.10 -6.90 -2.44
N PHE A 416 12.99 -6.84 -3.42
CA PHE A 416 13.02 -7.81 -4.49
C PHE A 416 13.19 -9.19 -3.90
N GLY A 417 12.05 -9.88 -3.78
CA GLY A 417 12.04 -11.30 -3.72
C GLY A 417 12.59 -11.98 -2.51
N GLY A 418 12.61 -11.46 -1.32
CA GLY A 418 12.94 -12.22 -0.10
C GLY A 418 14.06 -13.29 -0.21
N TRP A 419 14.62 -13.46 -1.40
CA TRP A 419 15.64 -14.45 -1.76
C TRP A 419 16.99 -14.18 -1.10
N TYR A 420 17.10 -13.08 -0.39
CA TYR A 420 18.28 -12.71 0.38
C TYR A 420 18.12 -12.92 1.88
N ALA A 421 16.92 -13.16 2.32
CA ALA A 421 16.62 -13.45 3.70
C ALA A 421 16.71 -14.96 3.91
N GLU A 422 17.90 -15.49 4.19
CA GLU A 422 18.15 -16.93 4.40
C GLU A 422 17.25 -17.53 5.49
N ASP A 423 16.77 -16.72 6.42
CA ASP A 423 15.88 -17.12 7.52
C ASP A 423 14.38 -16.95 7.20
N ALA A 424 14.01 -16.35 6.05
CA ALA A 424 12.63 -16.30 5.60
C ALA A 424 12.18 -17.68 5.07
N GLN A 425 10.97 -18.10 5.43
CA GLN A 425 10.47 -19.43 5.12
C GLN A 425 9.23 -19.36 4.23
N THR A 426 9.19 -20.23 3.22
CA THR A 426 7.96 -20.46 2.48
C THR A 426 6.90 -21.12 3.38
N PRO A 427 5.60 -21.06 3.05
CA PRO A 427 4.57 -21.75 3.84
C PRO A 427 4.87 -23.23 4.07
N LEU A 428 5.34 -23.95 3.05
CA LEU A 428 5.69 -25.36 3.18
C LEU A 428 6.91 -25.60 4.10
N GLN A 429 7.94 -24.75 3.97
CA GLN A 429 9.11 -24.82 4.86
C GLN A 429 8.70 -24.56 6.31
N ALA A 430 7.89 -23.54 6.55
CA ALA A 430 7.41 -23.21 7.89
C ALA A 430 6.55 -24.34 8.50
N LEU A 431 5.61 -24.91 7.74
CA LEU A 431 4.85 -26.08 8.18
C LEU A 431 5.76 -27.21 8.62
N ARG A 432 6.77 -27.54 7.83
CA ARG A 432 7.75 -28.60 8.14
C ARG A 432 8.63 -28.26 9.35
N THR A 433 9.06 -27.01 9.46
CA THR A 433 9.92 -26.56 10.56
C THR A 433 9.21 -26.60 11.91
N TYR A 434 7.96 -26.11 11.97
CA TYR A 434 7.26 -25.97 13.25
C TYR A 434 6.41 -27.18 13.65
N TYR A 435 6.00 -28.02 12.67
CA TYR A 435 5.07 -29.12 12.93
C TYR A 435 5.52 -30.48 12.36
N GLY A 436 6.61 -30.55 11.57
CA GLY A 436 7.06 -31.76 10.90
C GLY A 436 7.50 -32.89 11.85
N ASP A 437 7.80 -32.60 13.09
CA ASP A 437 8.11 -33.60 14.14
C ASP A 437 6.82 -34.29 14.69
N LYS A 438 5.65 -33.67 14.51
CA LYS A 438 4.35 -34.14 15.02
C LYS A 438 3.39 -34.60 13.93
N VAL A 439 3.53 -34.02 12.74
CA VAL A 439 2.62 -34.20 11.60
C VAL A 439 3.45 -34.47 10.34
N GLU A 440 3.13 -35.57 9.64
CA GLU A 440 3.72 -35.86 8.34
C GLU A 440 3.16 -34.89 7.28
N ILE A 441 4.02 -34.07 6.66
CA ILE A 441 3.65 -33.03 5.71
C ILE A 441 4.14 -33.42 4.32
N LEU A 442 3.20 -33.82 3.46
CA LEU A 442 3.44 -34.32 2.11
C LEU A 442 3.10 -33.20 1.10
N PHE A 443 4.04 -32.85 0.24
CA PHE A 443 3.79 -31.95 -0.87
C PHE A 443 3.46 -32.74 -2.12
N GLY A 444 2.25 -32.54 -2.67
CA GLY A 444 1.75 -33.26 -3.83
C GLY A 444 1.65 -32.41 -5.09
N GLN A 445 1.76 -33.08 -6.23
CA GLN A 445 1.51 -32.52 -7.56
C GLN A 445 0.05 -32.77 -7.98
N ALA A 446 -0.37 -32.16 -9.09
CA ALA A 446 -1.75 -32.26 -9.58
C ALA A 446 -2.21 -33.71 -9.86
N ASP A 447 -1.33 -34.57 -10.33
CA ASP A 447 -1.60 -35.99 -10.59
C ASP A 447 -1.64 -36.87 -9.34
N GLU A 448 -1.16 -36.38 -8.20
CA GLU A 448 -1.16 -37.05 -6.91
C GLU A 448 -2.37 -36.67 -6.02
N VAL A 449 -3.22 -35.73 -6.48
CA VAL A 449 -4.35 -35.17 -5.69
C VAL A 449 -5.25 -36.27 -5.13
N GLU A 450 -5.72 -37.20 -5.93
CA GLU A 450 -6.61 -38.28 -5.47
C GLU A 450 -5.95 -39.15 -4.40
N GLN A 451 -4.72 -39.60 -4.65
CA GLN A 451 -4.00 -40.49 -3.75
C GLN A 451 -3.73 -39.82 -2.40
N LEU A 452 -3.12 -38.63 -2.42
CA LEU A 452 -2.74 -37.94 -1.19
C LEU A 452 -3.95 -37.44 -0.40
N SER A 453 -4.96 -36.89 -1.09
CA SER A 453 -6.17 -36.40 -0.40
C SER A 453 -6.93 -37.52 0.32
N LYS A 454 -6.99 -38.75 -0.27
CA LYS A 454 -7.64 -39.88 0.37
C LYS A 454 -6.84 -40.47 1.56
N THR A 455 -5.55 -40.28 1.60
CA THR A 455 -4.67 -40.91 2.59
C THR A 455 -4.21 -39.97 3.71
N CYS A 456 -4.53 -38.70 3.61
CA CYS A 456 -4.20 -37.67 4.61
C CYS A 456 -5.44 -37.26 5.41
N ASP A 457 -5.22 -36.85 6.66
CA ASP A 457 -6.29 -36.41 7.57
C ASP A 457 -6.87 -35.03 7.17
N ALA A 458 -6.03 -34.19 6.57
CA ALA A 458 -6.40 -32.88 6.02
C ALA A 458 -5.60 -32.58 4.74
N ALA A 459 -6.12 -31.62 3.96
CA ALA A 459 -5.43 -31.10 2.78
C ALA A 459 -5.39 -29.56 2.85
N ILE A 460 -4.29 -28.97 2.37
CA ILE A 460 -4.12 -27.52 2.28
C ILE A 460 -3.77 -27.18 0.84
N TYR A 461 -4.48 -26.25 0.23
CA TYR A 461 -4.17 -25.70 -1.08
C TYR A 461 -3.76 -24.25 -0.96
N PHE A 462 -2.60 -23.87 -1.50
CA PHE A 462 -2.12 -22.50 -1.58
C PHE A 462 -2.36 -21.95 -2.99
N THR A 463 -3.14 -20.87 -3.08
CA THR A 463 -3.42 -20.23 -4.37
C THR A 463 -2.27 -19.35 -4.85
N SER A 464 -2.29 -19.00 -6.13
CA SER A 464 -1.35 -18.08 -6.74
C SER A 464 -2.07 -17.18 -7.73
N VAL A 465 -1.82 -15.87 -7.64
CA VAL A 465 -2.33 -14.87 -8.59
C VAL A 465 -1.15 -14.03 -9.08
N VAL A 466 -1.18 -13.66 -10.36
CA VAL A 466 -0.23 -12.71 -10.95
C VAL A 466 -0.96 -11.41 -11.19
N GLU A 467 -0.54 -10.38 -10.51
CA GLU A 467 -1.10 -9.03 -10.58
C GLU A 467 -0.01 -8.01 -10.25
N GLY A 468 -0.20 -6.76 -10.62
CA GLY A 468 0.76 -5.68 -10.42
C GLY A 468 0.51 -4.53 -11.39
N GLU A 469 1.44 -3.59 -11.42
CA GLU A 469 1.38 -2.43 -12.30
C GLU A 469 1.27 -2.86 -13.78
N GLY A 470 0.25 -2.35 -14.48
CA GLY A 470 -0.04 -2.69 -15.87
C GLY A 470 -0.52 -4.14 -16.09
N MET A 471 -0.83 -4.89 -15.03
CA MET A 471 -1.32 -6.27 -15.07
C MET A 471 -2.73 -6.38 -14.49
N ASP A 472 -3.66 -5.58 -15.02
CA ASP A 472 -5.07 -5.58 -14.62
C ASP A 472 -5.75 -6.89 -15.00
N ARG A 473 -6.70 -7.30 -14.16
CA ARG A 473 -7.44 -8.54 -14.33
C ARG A 473 -8.71 -8.31 -15.14
N SER A 474 -8.95 -9.15 -16.14
CA SER A 474 -10.23 -9.17 -16.87
C SER A 474 -11.32 -9.93 -16.15
N ASP A 475 -10.95 -10.78 -15.20
CA ASP A 475 -11.81 -11.62 -14.36
C ASP A 475 -11.22 -11.68 -12.95
N ILE A 476 -12.05 -11.98 -11.94
CA ILE A 476 -11.63 -12.14 -10.55
C ILE A 476 -11.58 -13.59 -10.09
N LYS A 477 -11.77 -14.57 -10.98
CA LYS A 477 -11.54 -15.99 -10.70
C LYS A 477 -10.06 -16.29 -10.53
N LEU A 478 -9.75 -17.41 -9.87
CA LEU A 478 -8.37 -17.89 -9.80
C LEU A 478 -7.84 -18.15 -11.21
N PRO A 479 -6.67 -17.61 -11.56
CA PRO A 479 -6.10 -17.81 -12.90
C PRO A 479 -5.76 -19.29 -13.13
N LYS A 480 -5.85 -19.72 -14.37
CA LYS A 480 -5.42 -21.06 -14.80
C LYS A 480 -3.89 -21.20 -14.93
N ILE A 481 -3.16 -20.17 -14.58
CA ILE A 481 -1.71 -20.07 -14.71
C ILE A 481 -1.16 -19.75 -13.33
N THR A 482 -0.21 -20.55 -12.86
CA THR A 482 0.52 -20.27 -11.64
C THR A 482 1.95 -19.86 -11.96
N LEU A 483 2.52 -18.98 -11.16
CA LEU A 483 3.94 -18.65 -11.24
C LEU A 483 4.78 -19.79 -10.69
N LYS A 484 5.77 -20.25 -11.46
CA LYS A 484 6.86 -21.05 -10.95
C LYS A 484 8.05 -20.13 -10.70
N GLN A 485 8.56 -20.15 -9.48
CA GLN A 485 9.88 -19.62 -9.22
C GLN A 485 10.90 -20.49 -9.95
N GLN A 486 11.60 -19.94 -10.94
CA GLN A 486 12.46 -20.71 -11.80
C GLN A 486 13.92 -20.41 -11.50
N ARG A 487 14.40 -20.89 -10.34
CA ARG A 487 15.81 -21.15 -10.09
C ARG A 487 15.99 -22.00 -8.87
N ASP A 488 16.94 -22.93 -8.92
CA ASP A 488 17.41 -23.72 -7.78
C ASP A 488 18.04 -22.86 -6.66
N ASP A 489 18.28 -21.56 -6.93
CA ASP A 489 18.89 -20.58 -6.03
C ASP A 489 17.89 -19.56 -5.44
N GLY A 490 16.59 -19.69 -5.71
CA GLY A 490 15.56 -18.83 -5.14
C GLY A 490 15.45 -17.42 -5.74
N ALA A 491 16.23 -17.06 -6.75
CA ALA A 491 16.20 -15.72 -7.33
C ALA A 491 14.91 -15.45 -8.13
N LEU A 492 14.16 -14.42 -7.77
CA LEU A 492 13.10 -13.85 -8.59
C LEU A 492 13.72 -13.12 -9.77
N ILE A 493 13.42 -13.58 -10.98
CA ILE A 493 13.76 -12.84 -12.18
C ILE A 493 12.55 -11.97 -12.51
N VAL A 494 12.76 -10.67 -12.55
CA VAL A 494 11.95 -9.74 -13.33
C VAL A 494 12.35 -9.92 -14.81
N ASP A 495 12.21 -11.13 -15.34
CA ASP A 495 12.28 -11.36 -16.77
C ASP A 495 10.90 -11.87 -17.22
N LYS A 496 10.39 -11.28 -18.30
CA LYS A 496 9.08 -11.57 -18.90
C LYS A 496 8.91 -13.03 -19.39
N LYS A 497 9.85 -13.91 -19.10
CA LYS A 497 9.77 -15.35 -19.33
C LYS A 497 9.44 -16.10 -18.04
N LEU A 498 8.22 -15.89 -17.57
CA LEU A 498 7.62 -16.78 -16.56
C LEU A 498 7.45 -18.17 -17.19
N VAL A 499 7.90 -19.21 -16.52
CA VAL A 499 7.51 -20.57 -16.91
C VAL A 499 6.10 -20.80 -16.41
N GLU A 500 5.16 -20.82 -17.33
CA GLU A 500 3.78 -21.15 -17.06
C GLU A 500 3.65 -22.62 -16.63
N ILE A 501 3.22 -22.86 -15.42
CA ILE A 501 2.59 -24.13 -15.07
C ILE A 501 1.10 -23.92 -15.29
N LYS A 502 0.52 -24.55 -16.28
CA LYS A 502 -0.92 -24.54 -16.53
C LYS A 502 -1.61 -25.41 -15.48
N GLU A 503 -1.98 -24.84 -14.40
CA GLU A 503 -2.76 -25.46 -13.34
C GLU A 503 -4.15 -24.84 -13.30
N ASN A 504 -5.20 -25.66 -13.35
CA ASN A 504 -6.56 -25.16 -13.11
C ASN A 504 -6.79 -25.20 -11.60
N GLN A 505 -6.50 -24.11 -10.93
CA GLN A 505 -6.57 -24.00 -9.48
C GLN A 505 -7.96 -24.34 -8.92
N GLU A 506 -9.03 -23.84 -9.55
CA GLU A 506 -10.40 -24.11 -9.09
C GLU A 506 -10.78 -25.59 -9.24
N GLU A 507 -10.39 -26.24 -10.34
CA GLU A 507 -10.60 -27.69 -10.52
C GLU A 507 -9.80 -28.50 -9.50
N LEU A 508 -8.58 -28.11 -9.18
CA LEU A 508 -7.77 -28.78 -8.15
C LEU A 508 -8.39 -28.62 -6.77
N ILE A 509 -8.81 -27.42 -6.37
CA ILE A 509 -9.50 -27.19 -5.11
C ILE A 509 -10.74 -28.09 -5.01
N CYS A 510 -11.58 -28.10 -6.04
CA CYS A 510 -12.77 -28.98 -6.08
C CYS A 510 -12.41 -30.47 -6.02
N SER A 511 -11.35 -30.88 -6.71
CA SER A 511 -10.89 -32.27 -6.71
C SER A 511 -10.34 -32.68 -5.34
N ILE A 512 -9.52 -31.85 -4.71
CA ILE A 512 -9.00 -32.07 -3.36
C ILE A 512 -10.17 -32.20 -2.38
N ALA A 513 -11.10 -31.25 -2.38
CA ALA A 513 -12.26 -31.23 -1.48
C ALA A 513 -13.19 -32.44 -1.69
N LYS A 514 -13.32 -32.91 -2.93
CA LYS A 514 -14.08 -34.13 -3.24
C LYS A 514 -13.53 -35.37 -2.55
N TYR A 515 -12.21 -35.48 -2.45
CA TYR A 515 -11.55 -36.64 -1.83
C TYR A 515 -11.27 -36.44 -0.33
N ASN A 516 -11.13 -35.18 0.10
CA ASN A 516 -10.91 -34.83 1.52
C ASN A 516 -11.74 -33.60 1.92
N PRO A 517 -12.84 -33.76 2.67
CA PRO A 517 -13.68 -32.66 3.12
C PRO A 517 -12.96 -31.73 4.12
N ASN A 518 -11.86 -32.18 4.73
CA ASN A 518 -10.99 -31.39 5.60
C ASN A 518 -10.00 -30.59 4.77
N THR A 519 -10.49 -29.89 3.75
CA THR A 519 -9.66 -29.05 2.87
C THR A 519 -9.66 -27.61 3.36
N VAL A 520 -8.45 -27.07 3.50
CA VAL A 520 -8.19 -25.64 3.77
C VAL A 520 -7.66 -25.00 2.49
N VAL A 521 -8.19 -23.84 2.12
CA VAL A 521 -7.60 -22.99 1.07
C VAL A 521 -6.96 -21.76 1.71
N VAL A 522 -5.69 -21.52 1.40
CA VAL A 522 -4.96 -20.32 1.79
C VAL A 522 -4.77 -19.46 0.55
N LEU A 523 -5.38 -18.28 0.55
CA LEU A 523 -5.33 -17.34 -0.55
C LEU A 523 -4.06 -16.48 -0.45
N LEU A 524 -3.20 -16.56 -1.49
CA LEU A 524 -2.03 -15.72 -1.66
C LEU A 524 -2.24 -14.87 -2.92
N ASN A 525 -2.75 -13.66 -2.73
CA ASN A 525 -3.20 -12.72 -3.78
C ASN A 525 -3.14 -11.28 -3.27
N GLY A 526 -3.23 -10.32 -4.17
CA GLY A 526 -3.23 -8.89 -3.83
C GLY A 526 -4.58 -8.19 -4.06
N SER A 527 -5.58 -8.93 -4.60
CA SER A 527 -6.93 -8.41 -4.87
C SER A 527 -7.98 -9.49 -4.65
N PRO A 528 -9.26 -9.13 -4.41
CA PRO A 528 -10.36 -10.07 -4.21
C PRO A 528 -10.48 -11.18 -5.26
N ILE A 529 -10.84 -12.37 -4.80
CA ILE A 529 -11.05 -13.57 -5.62
C ILE A 529 -12.52 -14.00 -5.58
N ASP A 530 -13.09 -14.32 -6.75
CA ASP A 530 -14.37 -15.02 -6.86
C ASP A 530 -14.18 -16.48 -6.39
N MET A 531 -14.79 -16.81 -5.27
CA MET A 531 -14.74 -18.15 -4.66
C MET A 531 -16.02 -18.94 -4.89
N SER A 532 -17.00 -18.38 -5.59
CA SER A 532 -18.35 -18.95 -5.73
C SER A 532 -18.36 -20.36 -6.30
N GLY A 533 -17.39 -20.72 -7.14
CA GLY A 533 -17.30 -22.03 -7.79
C GLY A 533 -16.82 -23.17 -6.87
N TRP A 534 -16.19 -22.89 -5.73
CA TRP A 534 -15.54 -23.91 -4.89
C TRP A 534 -15.72 -23.71 -3.38
N LEU A 535 -16.13 -22.52 -2.93
CA LEU A 535 -16.20 -22.14 -1.51
C LEU A 535 -17.00 -23.14 -0.66
N GLU A 536 -18.14 -23.61 -1.16
CA GLU A 536 -19.02 -24.51 -0.41
C GLU A 536 -18.39 -25.90 -0.19
N ASN A 537 -17.45 -26.29 -1.03
CA ASN A 537 -16.83 -27.61 -0.99
C ASN A 537 -15.68 -27.74 0.03
N VAL A 538 -15.15 -26.63 0.54
CA VAL A 538 -13.98 -26.61 1.43
C VAL A 538 -14.34 -26.34 2.88
N GLY A 539 -13.54 -26.89 3.81
CA GLY A 539 -13.75 -26.76 5.26
C GLY A 539 -13.38 -25.41 5.83
N ALA A 540 -12.34 -24.77 5.30
CA ALA A 540 -11.91 -23.45 5.75
C ALA A 540 -11.21 -22.66 4.63
N VAL A 541 -11.26 -21.33 4.75
CA VAL A 541 -10.58 -20.40 3.85
C VAL A 541 -9.88 -19.33 4.68
N VAL A 542 -8.59 -19.13 4.43
CA VAL A 542 -7.77 -18.07 5.02
C VAL A 542 -7.34 -17.12 3.90
N GLU A 543 -7.66 -15.84 4.03
CA GLU A 543 -7.10 -14.80 3.20
C GLU A 543 -5.81 -14.30 3.85
N ALA A 544 -4.70 -14.54 3.17
CA ALA A 544 -3.39 -14.15 3.67
C ALA A 544 -2.82 -12.94 2.92
N TRP A 545 -3.42 -12.57 1.79
CA TRP A 545 -2.82 -11.58 0.90
C TRP A 545 -1.35 -11.93 0.61
N TYR A 546 -0.46 -10.94 0.73
CA TYR A 546 1.00 -11.12 0.73
C TYR A 546 1.55 -10.68 2.08
N PRO A 547 1.68 -11.60 3.05
CA PRO A 547 1.98 -11.27 4.45
C PRO A 547 3.48 -11.04 4.75
N GLY A 548 4.32 -10.85 3.73
CA GLY A 548 5.73 -10.54 3.89
C GLY A 548 6.63 -11.71 4.28
N GLU A 549 7.88 -11.41 4.67
CA GLU A 549 8.92 -12.41 4.92
C GLU A 549 8.61 -13.39 6.06
N GLN A 550 7.81 -12.98 7.03
CA GLN A 550 7.37 -13.81 8.17
C GLN A 550 6.03 -14.50 7.91
N GLY A 551 5.46 -14.33 6.72
CA GLY A 551 4.14 -14.85 6.35
C GLY A 551 4.05 -16.36 6.40
N GLY A 552 5.08 -17.09 5.98
CA GLY A 552 5.10 -18.55 6.04
C GLY A 552 4.92 -19.08 7.47
N ARG A 553 5.64 -18.49 8.42
CA ARG A 553 5.50 -18.79 9.85
C ARG A 553 4.12 -18.44 10.39
N ALA A 554 3.65 -17.21 10.13
CA ALA A 554 2.37 -16.75 10.61
C ALA A 554 1.21 -17.64 10.11
N ILE A 555 1.23 -18.04 8.83
CA ILE A 555 0.24 -18.96 8.26
C ILE A 555 0.29 -20.32 8.96
N ALA A 556 1.48 -20.92 9.11
CA ALA A 556 1.62 -22.23 9.75
C ALA A 556 1.08 -22.21 11.19
N GLU A 557 1.42 -21.20 11.97
CA GLU A 557 0.98 -21.02 13.35
C GLU A 557 -0.55 -20.75 13.45
N LEU A 558 -1.12 -19.96 12.52
CA LEU A 558 -2.57 -19.77 12.46
C LEU A 558 -3.29 -21.11 12.23
N LEU A 559 -2.84 -21.91 11.25
CA LEU A 559 -3.48 -23.17 10.92
C LEU A 559 -3.51 -24.16 12.10
N PHE A 560 -2.52 -24.11 12.98
CA PHE A 560 -2.44 -24.97 14.17
C PHE A 560 -2.91 -24.29 15.48
N GLY A 561 -3.36 -23.03 15.43
CA GLY A 561 -4.02 -22.35 16.56
C GLY A 561 -3.09 -21.81 17.62
N GLU A 562 -1.85 -21.46 17.29
CA GLU A 562 -0.94 -20.78 18.22
C GLU A 562 -1.44 -19.37 18.58
N TYR A 563 -2.31 -18.80 17.75
CA TYR A 563 -3.03 -17.55 17.99
C TYR A 563 -4.38 -17.55 17.28
N SER A 564 -5.28 -16.67 17.69
CA SER A 564 -6.56 -16.45 17.03
C SER A 564 -6.44 -15.40 15.92
N PRO A 565 -6.92 -15.66 14.68
CA PRO A 565 -6.95 -14.66 13.63
C PRO A 565 -7.80 -13.45 14.04
N SER A 566 -7.37 -12.26 13.66
CA SER A 566 -8.06 -11.00 13.99
C SER A 566 -8.19 -10.05 12.80
N GLY A 567 -7.58 -10.38 11.66
CA GLY A 567 -7.65 -9.56 10.45
C GLY A 567 -9.09 -9.39 9.94
N LYS A 568 -9.37 -8.24 9.33
CA LYS A 568 -10.63 -7.88 8.72
C LYS A 568 -10.44 -7.43 7.28
N LEU A 569 -11.42 -7.73 6.41
CA LEU A 569 -11.35 -7.34 5.00
C LEU A 569 -11.33 -5.81 4.83
N PRO A 570 -10.30 -5.23 4.22
CA PRO A 570 -10.24 -3.80 3.90
C PRO A 570 -10.90 -3.48 2.55
N ILE A 571 -11.46 -4.49 1.90
CA ILE A 571 -12.12 -4.42 0.60
C ILE A 571 -13.23 -5.47 0.51
N THR A 572 -14.35 -5.10 -0.12
CA THR A 572 -15.49 -5.99 -0.38
C THR A 572 -15.11 -7.08 -1.38
N ILE A 573 -15.47 -8.32 -1.13
CA ILE A 573 -15.28 -9.44 -2.06
C ILE A 573 -16.56 -9.68 -2.86
N PRO A 574 -16.56 -9.47 -4.19
CA PRO A 574 -17.70 -9.74 -5.05
C PRO A 574 -17.99 -11.25 -5.22
N ARG A 575 -19.22 -11.59 -5.61
CA ARG A 575 -19.58 -12.96 -6.03
C ARG A 575 -19.16 -13.27 -7.46
N SER A 576 -19.02 -12.22 -8.28
CA SER A 576 -18.61 -12.37 -9.69
C SER A 576 -18.11 -11.04 -10.24
N VAL A 577 -17.37 -11.10 -11.31
CA VAL A 577 -16.87 -9.92 -12.05
C VAL A 577 -18.01 -9.01 -12.53
N GLY A 578 -19.22 -9.54 -12.76
CA GLY A 578 -20.39 -8.77 -13.19
C GLY A 578 -20.92 -7.77 -12.17
N GLN A 579 -20.52 -7.88 -10.87
CA GLN A 579 -20.91 -6.93 -9.84
C GLN A 579 -20.01 -5.67 -9.81
N LEU A 580 -18.86 -5.70 -10.48
CA LEU A 580 -17.87 -4.62 -10.38
C LEU A 580 -18.28 -3.36 -11.18
N PRO A 581 -17.98 -2.16 -10.65
CA PRO A 581 -17.32 -1.89 -9.35
C PRO A 581 -18.29 -2.13 -8.18
N LEU A 582 -17.83 -2.85 -7.14
CA LEU A 582 -18.59 -3.14 -5.93
C LEU A 582 -17.80 -2.69 -4.69
N TYR A 583 -18.38 -1.81 -3.90
CA TYR A 583 -17.81 -1.30 -2.65
C TYR A 583 -18.93 -0.95 -1.66
N TYR A 584 -18.68 -1.07 -0.36
CA TYR A 584 -19.71 -0.94 0.67
C TYR A 584 -20.29 0.49 0.80
N ALA A 585 -19.44 1.52 0.55
CA ALA A 585 -19.81 2.94 0.73
C ALA A 585 -20.50 3.53 -0.53
N HIS A 586 -21.34 2.75 -1.18
CA HIS A 586 -22.09 3.22 -2.35
C HIS A 586 -23.26 4.11 -1.95
N ARG A 587 -23.75 4.94 -2.88
CA ARG A 587 -24.95 5.77 -2.66
C ARG A 587 -26.23 4.94 -2.83
N PRO A 588 -27.34 5.35 -2.18
CA PRO A 588 -28.63 4.67 -2.35
C PRO A 588 -29.05 4.62 -3.83
N SER A 589 -29.58 3.46 -4.23
CA SER A 589 -30.16 3.28 -5.56
C SER A 589 -31.62 3.76 -5.61
N GLY A 590 -32.02 4.29 -6.75
CA GLY A 590 -33.42 4.64 -7.01
C GLY A 590 -34.34 3.41 -7.23
N ARG A 591 -33.79 2.20 -7.43
CA ARG A 591 -34.56 0.98 -7.73
C ARG A 591 -34.10 -0.29 -7.00
N GLY A 592 -33.01 -0.25 -6.25
CA GLY A 592 -32.40 -1.43 -5.61
C GLY A 592 -31.09 -1.84 -6.25
N TYR A 593 -30.49 -2.92 -5.76
CA TYR A 593 -29.11 -3.34 -6.10
C TYR A 593 -29.07 -4.72 -6.76
N GLY A 594 -30.17 -5.45 -6.80
CA GLY A 594 -30.23 -6.82 -7.30
C GLY A 594 -30.00 -6.90 -8.81
N TYR A 595 -29.43 -8.01 -9.21
CA TYR A 595 -29.34 -8.50 -10.58
C TYR A 595 -30.41 -9.55 -10.83
N ASN A 596 -30.60 -9.97 -12.08
CA ASN A 596 -31.55 -11.05 -12.38
C ASN A 596 -31.17 -12.37 -11.67
N GLU A 597 -29.88 -12.60 -11.50
CA GLU A 597 -29.32 -13.85 -10.99
C GLU A 597 -29.06 -13.83 -9.47
N ASN A 598 -29.02 -12.65 -8.85
CA ASN A 598 -28.71 -12.50 -7.43
C ASN A 598 -29.21 -11.16 -6.86
N ASP A 599 -29.24 -11.07 -5.54
CA ASP A 599 -29.71 -9.89 -4.79
C ASP A 599 -28.74 -8.70 -4.76
N GLY A 600 -27.58 -8.81 -5.41
CA GLY A 600 -26.54 -7.80 -5.42
C GLY A 600 -25.64 -7.78 -4.18
N SER A 601 -25.88 -8.67 -3.20
CA SER A 601 -25.02 -8.76 -2.02
C SER A 601 -23.61 -9.26 -2.36
N PRO A 602 -22.56 -8.81 -1.64
CA PRO A 602 -21.21 -9.31 -1.82
C PRO A 602 -21.08 -10.78 -1.38
N LEU A 603 -19.99 -11.43 -1.75
CA LEU A 603 -19.61 -12.73 -1.20
C LEU A 603 -19.17 -12.57 0.27
N TYR A 604 -18.30 -11.60 0.52
CA TYR A 604 -17.90 -11.15 1.84
C TYR A 604 -17.90 -9.62 1.91
N PRO A 605 -18.52 -9.03 2.95
CA PRO A 605 -18.61 -7.59 3.08
C PRO A 605 -17.30 -6.99 3.64
N PHE A 606 -17.12 -5.69 3.44
CA PHE A 606 -16.06 -4.91 4.08
C PHE A 606 -16.08 -5.09 5.62
N GLY A 607 -14.91 -5.18 6.22
CA GLY A 607 -14.73 -5.34 7.66
C GLY A 607 -14.94 -6.77 8.18
N TYR A 608 -15.27 -7.74 7.31
CA TYR A 608 -15.51 -9.13 7.70
C TYR A 608 -14.23 -9.87 8.05
N GLY A 609 -14.30 -10.76 9.04
CA GLY A 609 -13.26 -11.70 9.44
C GLY A 609 -13.66 -12.45 10.71
N LEU A 610 -13.44 -13.78 10.71
CA LEU A 610 -13.73 -14.67 11.81
C LEU A 610 -12.57 -14.77 12.81
N SER A 611 -12.86 -15.28 14.00
CA SER A 611 -11.89 -15.54 15.06
C SER A 611 -12.05 -16.97 15.58
N TYR A 612 -11.02 -17.57 16.18
CA TYR A 612 -11.13 -18.84 16.90
C TYR A 612 -11.74 -18.67 18.29
N THR A 613 -11.76 -17.44 18.81
CA THR A 613 -12.43 -17.12 20.08
C THR A 613 -13.72 -16.32 19.83
N LYS A 614 -14.46 -15.97 20.87
CA LYS A 614 -15.73 -15.25 20.78
C LYS A 614 -15.72 -14.03 21.67
N PHE A 615 -16.23 -12.93 21.13
CA PHE A 615 -16.35 -11.66 21.85
C PHE A 615 -17.81 -11.25 22.04
N GLU A 616 -18.09 -10.58 23.15
CA GLU A 616 -19.40 -10.01 23.48
C GLU A 616 -19.21 -8.54 23.89
N VAL A 617 -19.85 -7.63 23.16
CA VAL A 617 -19.96 -6.23 23.62
C VAL A 617 -21.06 -6.16 24.68
N ARG A 618 -20.67 -6.00 25.94
CA ARG A 618 -21.57 -6.05 27.10
C ARG A 618 -22.35 -4.75 27.31
N SER A 619 -21.73 -3.65 26.99
CA SER A 619 -22.35 -2.33 27.07
C SER A 619 -21.79 -1.42 25.99
N SER A 620 -22.60 -0.50 25.50
CA SER A 620 -22.14 0.58 24.62
C SER A 620 -23.07 1.79 24.71
N ALA A 621 -22.48 2.97 24.64
CA ALA A 621 -23.15 4.27 24.70
C ALA A 621 -22.46 5.31 23.81
N LEU A 622 -23.18 6.35 23.44
CA LEU A 622 -22.57 7.56 22.92
C LEU A 622 -22.09 8.43 24.08
N ARG A 623 -20.95 9.07 23.88
CA ARG A 623 -20.45 10.17 24.71
C ARG A 623 -20.31 11.39 23.83
N ILE A 624 -21.07 12.43 24.13
CA ILE A 624 -20.99 13.73 23.46
C ILE A 624 -20.45 14.72 24.47
N HIS A 625 -19.28 15.28 24.20
CA HIS A 625 -18.65 16.27 25.07
C HIS A 625 -18.00 17.38 24.22
N GLU A 626 -18.44 18.63 24.43
CA GLU A 626 -17.94 19.80 23.68
C GLU A 626 -17.97 19.64 22.16
N GLY A 627 -18.99 18.95 21.65
CA GLY A 627 -19.16 18.69 20.21
C GLY A 627 -18.32 17.52 19.64
N ASN A 628 -17.50 16.86 20.47
CA ASN A 628 -16.83 15.62 20.12
C ASN A 628 -17.74 14.43 20.43
N VAL A 629 -17.73 13.44 19.56
CA VAL A 629 -18.54 12.22 19.69
C VAL A 629 -17.60 11.02 19.84
N SER A 630 -17.86 10.15 20.80
CA SER A 630 -17.18 8.87 20.92
C SER A 630 -18.22 7.77 21.16
N VAL A 631 -17.96 6.57 20.64
CA VAL A 631 -18.65 5.35 21.05
C VAL A 631 -17.83 4.68 22.12
N VAL A 632 -18.41 4.51 23.31
CA VAL A 632 -17.74 3.91 24.49
C VAL A 632 -18.46 2.65 24.93
N GLY A 633 -17.74 1.73 25.57
CA GLY A 633 -18.34 0.51 26.08
C GLY A 633 -17.37 -0.49 26.67
N GLU A 634 -17.84 -1.72 26.83
CA GLU A 634 -17.08 -2.85 27.34
C GLU A 634 -17.20 -4.04 26.38
N ILE A 635 -16.08 -4.69 26.11
CA ILE A 635 -16.01 -5.93 25.35
C ILE A 635 -15.41 -7.03 26.22
N LYS A 636 -16.00 -8.23 26.17
CA LYS A 636 -15.53 -9.42 26.88
C LYS A 636 -15.16 -10.52 25.91
N ASN A 637 -14.06 -11.20 26.15
CA ASN A 637 -13.74 -12.46 25.51
C ASN A 637 -14.47 -13.60 26.26
N ILE A 638 -15.47 -14.19 25.62
CA ILE A 638 -16.27 -15.30 26.15
C ILE A 638 -15.88 -16.66 25.58
N GLY A 639 -14.81 -16.72 24.79
CA GLY A 639 -14.29 -17.93 24.18
C GLY A 639 -13.15 -18.56 24.97
N GLU A 640 -12.39 -19.46 24.33
CA GLU A 640 -11.46 -20.36 25.01
C GLU A 640 -9.98 -19.98 24.85
N MET A 641 -9.66 -18.95 24.07
CA MET A 641 -8.29 -18.45 23.88
C MET A 641 -8.24 -16.94 23.79
N ASP A 642 -7.06 -16.38 24.00
CA ASP A 642 -6.80 -14.95 23.80
C ASP A 642 -7.03 -14.56 22.34
N GLY A 643 -7.42 -13.32 22.10
CA GLY A 643 -7.61 -12.82 20.74
C GLY A 643 -7.83 -11.33 20.70
N ALA A 644 -8.03 -10.80 19.50
CA ALA A 644 -8.39 -9.41 19.29
C ALA A 644 -9.65 -9.30 18.43
N GLU A 645 -10.45 -8.26 18.68
CA GLU A 645 -11.59 -7.88 17.85
C GLU A 645 -11.42 -6.46 17.33
N VAL A 646 -11.90 -6.20 16.12
CA VAL A 646 -11.94 -4.86 15.53
C VAL A 646 -13.37 -4.34 15.61
N LEU A 647 -13.62 -3.41 16.52
CA LEU A 647 -14.88 -2.68 16.56
C LEU A 647 -14.85 -1.52 15.55
N GLN A 648 -15.93 -1.39 14.80
CA GLN A 648 -16.09 -0.46 13.69
C GLN A 648 -17.31 0.41 13.92
N VAL A 649 -17.21 1.72 13.63
CA VAL A 649 -18.34 2.66 13.74
C VAL A 649 -18.64 3.22 12.37
N TYR A 650 -19.82 2.92 11.87
CA TYR A 650 -20.32 3.42 10.59
C TYR A 650 -21.35 4.52 10.80
N ILE A 651 -21.36 5.50 9.87
CA ILE A 651 -22.37 6.56 9.85
C ILE A 651 -23.22 6.41 8.59
N SER A 652 -24.54 6.51 8.77
CA SER A 652 -25.54 6.67 7.71
C SER A 652 -26.23 8.02 7.91
N GLY A 653 -26.23 8.88 6.91
CA GLY A 653 -26.85 10.20 7.00
C GLY A 653 -28.09 10.34 6.13
N LYS A 654 -29.12 11.02 6.64
CA LYS A 654 -30.39 11.29 5.95
C LYS A 654 -30.74 12.79 5.97
N ASN A 655 -31.68 13.21 5.11
CA ASN A 655 -32.29 14.53 5.12
C ASN A 655 -31.33 15.71 4.86
N GLY A 656 -30.20 15.50 4.17
CA GLY A 656 -29.23 16.56 3.81
C GLY A 656 -29.42 17.15 2.41
N PHE A 657 -30.55 16.95 1.76
CA PHE A 657 -30.86 17.38 0.39
C PHE A 657 -29.87 16.90 -0.68
N ILE A 658 -29.03 15.93 -0.33
CA ILE A 658 -28.11 15.26 -1.25
C ILE A 658 -28.03 13.77 -0.90
N SER A 659 -27.88 12.93 -1.93
CA SER A 659 -27.66 11.49 -1.73
C SER A 659 -26.26 11.28 -1.17
N ARG A 660 -26.19 10.63 0.01
CA ARG A 660 -24.93 10.24 0.69
C ARG A 660 -24.75 8.74 0.68
N PRO A 661 -23.53 8.23 0.93
CA PRO A 661 -23.31 6.80 1.04
C PRO A 661 -24.25 6.14 2.07
N VAL A 662 -24.66 4.90 1.77
CA VAL A 662 -25.53 4.12 2.67
C VAL A 662 -24.88 3.87 4.03
N LYS A 663 -23.56 3.72 4.06
CA LYS A 663 -22.72 3.62 5.25
C LYS A 663 -21.33 4.14 4.92
N GLU A 664 -20.67 4.76 5.88
CA GLU A 664 -19.28 5.19 5.81
C GLU A 664 -18.58 4.87 7.13
N LEU A 665 -17.42 4.22 7.09
CA LEU A 665 -16.59 4.02 8.28
C LEU A 665 -16.09 5.38 8.76
N LYS A 666 -16.31 5.70 10.04
CA LYS A 666 -15.87 6.96 10.65
C LYS A 666 -15.05 6.75 11.92
N GLY A 667 -14.95 5.52 12.39
CA GLY A 667 -14.08 5.15 13.50
C GLY A 667 -13.89 3.64 13.57
N TYR A 668 -12.75 3.22 14.08
CA TYR A 668 -12.48 1.81 14.37
C TYR A 668 -11.44 1.69 15.48
N LYS A 669 -11.42 0.52 16.13
CA LYS A 669 -10.42 0.18 17.13
C LYS A 669 -10.19 -1.31 17.18
N ARG A 670 -8.95 -1.74 17.02
CA ARG A 670 -8.48 -3.08 17.35
C ARG A 670 -8.27 -3.18 18.86
N ILE A 671 -8.85 -4.21 19.48
CA ILE A 671 -8.84 -4.40 20.93
C ILE A 671 -8.39 -5.82 21.23
N GLU A 672 -7.26 -5.96 21.91
CA GLU A 672 -6.80 -7.23 22.45
C GLU A 672 -7.57 -7.54 23.73
N VAL A 673 -8.09 -8.76 23.85
CA VAL A 673 -8.88 -9.22 24.99
C VAL A 673 -8.45 -10.65 25.34
N ALA A 674 -7.79 -10.82 26.49
CA ALA A 674 -7.42 -12.14 26.95
C ALA A 674 -8.65 -12.98 27.30
N LYS A 675 -8.52 -14.31 27.30
CA LYS A 675 -9.60 -15.24 27.66
C LYS A 675 -10.25 -14.85 28.98
N GLY A 676 -11.56 -14.61 28.95
CA GLY A 676 -12.38 -14.25 30.12
C GLY A 676 -12.28 -12.78 30.55
N GLU A 677 -11.36 -12.01 29.97
CA GLU A 677 -11.13 -10.59 30.30
C GLU A 677 -12.29 -9.70 29.79
N ILE A 678 -12.47 -8.57 30.47
CA ILE A 678 -13.34 -7.46 30.06
C ILE A 678 -12.46 -6.23 29.87
N VAL A 679 -12.50 -5.64 28.67
CA VAL A 679 -11.74 -4.43 28.33
C VAL A 679 -12.72 -3.30 28.01
N GLN A 680 -12.44 -2.11 28.56
CA GLN A 680 -13.17 -0.89 28.18
C GLN A 680 -12.63 -0.35 26.85
N PHE A 681 -13.51 0.18 26.02
CA PHE A 681 -13.14 0.81 24.77
C PHE A 681 -13.75 2.20 24.63
N GLU A 682 -13.05 3.04 23.89
CA GLU A 682 -13.51 4.31 23.37
C GLU A 682 -13.06 4.42 21.89
N ILE A 683 -14.01 4.71 21.01
CA ILE A 683 -13.77 4.98 19.59
C ILE A 683 -14.18 6.43 19.34
N PRO A 684 -13.24 7.36 19.28
CA PRO A 684 -13.53 8.75 18.97
C PRO A 684 -13.90 8.89 17.50
N LEU A 685 -14.83 9.79 17.22
CA LEU A 685 -15.19 10.20 15.86
C LEU A 685 -14.68 11.63 15.64
N ASP A 686 -14.01 11.84 14.53
CA ASP A 686 -13.62 13.17 14.11
C ASP A 686 -14.85 14.04 13.89
N LYS A 687 -14.77 15.31 14.23
CA LYS A 687 -15.83 16.29 13.98
C LYS A 687 -16.23 16.36 12.51
N GLU A 688 -15.27 16.23 11.60
CA GLU A 688 -15.51 16.16 10.17
C GLU A 688 -16.26 14.89 9.74
N SER A 689 -16.43 13.89 10.60
CA SER A 689 -17.27 12.72 10.32
C SER A 689 -18.71 13.07 9.97
N PHE A 690 -19.17 14.25 10.39
CA PHE A 690 -20.52 14.77 10.16
C PHE A 690 -20.59 15.83 9.05
N TYR A 691 -19.44 16.16 8.41
CA TYR A 691 -19.37 17.13 7.33
C TYR A 691 -19.62 16.46 5.98
N PHE A 692 -20.23 17.18 5.08
CA PHE A 692 -20.36 16.76 3.68
C PHE A 692 -20.51 17.99 2.77
N TYR A 693 -20.27 17.81 1.49
CA TYR A 693 -20.52 18.84 0.49
C TYR A 693 -22.01 18.93 0.17
N ASP A 694 -22.65 20.06 0.41
CA ASP A 694 -24.04 20.31 0.03
C ASP A 694 -24.23 20.42 -1.51
N ALA A 695 -25.43 20.70 -1.97
CA ALA A 695 -25.73 20.84 -3.39
C ALA A 695 -24.97 22.00 -4.08
N THR A 696 -24.46 22.96 -3.29
CA THR A 696 -23.67 24.12 -3.75
C THR A 696 -22.17 23.94 -3.56
N MET A 697 -21.72 22.74 -3.22
CA MET A 697 -20.32 22.40 -2.96
C MET A 697 -19.70 23.11 -1.75
N ARG A 698 -20.50 23.43 -0.71
CA ARG A 698 -19.97 23.90 0.57
C ARG A 698 -19.72 22.71 1.49
N TYR A 699 -18.52 22.57 1.99
CA TYR A 699 -18.13 21.56 2.97
C TYR A 699 -18.38 22.07 4.38
N ASP A 700 -19.39 21.55 5.05
CA ASP A 700 -19.76 22.00 6.40
C ASP A 700 -20.60 20.93 7.11
N MET A 701 -20.86 21.14 8.39
CA MET A 701 -21.86 20.42 9.16
C MET A 701 -23.25 21.02 8.86
N HIS A 702 -24.07 20.26 8.16
CA HIS A 702 -25.43 20.65 7.79
C HIS A 702 -26.48 19.95 8.64
N ASP A 703 -27.69 20.54 8.76
CA ASP A 703 -28.82 19.92 9.42
C ASP A 703 -29.13 18.59 8.76
N SER A 704 -29.12 17.51 9.56
CA SER A 704 -29.25 16.16 9.08
C SER A 704 -29.54 15.20 10.23
N ASP A 705 -30.11 14.05 9.92
CA ASP A 705 -30.25 12.94 10.86
C ASP A 705 -29.24 11.85 10.53
N TYR A 706 -28.63 11.28 11.55
CA TYR A 706 -27.61 10.26 11.43
C TYR A 706 -27.91 9.04 12.27
N THR A 707 -27.67 7.88 11.71
CA THR A 707 -27.57 6.61 12.45
C THR A 707 -26.10 6.22 12.56
N LEU A 708 -25.58 6.10 13.78
CA LEU A 708 -24.25 5.55 14.07
C LEU A 708 -24.40 4.08 14.42
N SER A 709 -23.69 3.22 13.71
CA SER A 709 -23.73 1.76 13.88
C SER A 709 -22.41 1.27 14.44
N LEU A 710 -22.41 0.78 15.70
CA LEU A 710 -21.31 -0.01 16.26
C LEU A 710 -21.40 -1.42 15.70
N ALA A 711 -20.32 -1.95 15.15
CA ALA A 711 -20.32 -3.18 14.38
C ALA A 711 -18.97 -3.92 14.45
N THR A 712 -18.92 -5.17 13.98
CA THR A 712 -17.69 -5.92 13.69
C THR A 712 -17.43 -6.10 12.19
N SER A 713 -18.42 -5.74 11.36
CA SER A 713 -18.31 -5.57 9.90
C SER A 713 -19.44 -4.66 9.44
N VAL A 714 -19.40 -4.21 8.19
CA VAL A 714 -20.45 -3.32 7.65
C VAL A 714 -21.87 -3.94 7.77
N ASP A 715 -22.00 -5.25 7.79
CA ASP A 715 -23.28 -5.97 7.88
C ASP A 715 -23.55 -6.60 9.25
N ASN A 716 -22.55 -6.74 10.11
CA ASN A 716 -22.73 -7.30 11.46
C ASN A 716 -22.84 -6.19 12.51
N ILE A 717 -24.02 -5.56 12.57
CA ILE A 717 -24.32 -4.46 13.46
C ILE A 717 -24.63 -4.97 14.87
N ILE A 718 -23.91 -4.43 15.87
CA ILE A 718 -24.13 -4.72 17.29
C ILE A 718 -25.20 -3.79 17.86
N LYS A 719 -25.09 -2.47 17.57
CA LYS A 719 -26.01 -1.46 18.11
C LYS A 719 -26.05 -0.21 17.22
N ASN A 720 -27.23 0.36 17.09
CA ASN A 720 -27.45 1.66 16.44
C ASN A 720 -27.69 2.76 17.49
N PHE A 721 -27.21 3.95 17.19
CA PHE A 721 -27.43 5.19 17.93
C PHE A 721 -27.92 6.24 16.94
N GLU A 722 -28.92 7.02 17.35
CA GLU A 722 -29.45 8.11 16.54
C GLU A 722 -28.88 9.43 17.00
N ILE A 723 -28.43 10.27 16.08
CA ILE A 723 -27.94 11.63 16.32
C ILE A 723 -28.62 12.56 15.31
N ALA A 724 -29.06 13.71 15.78
CA ALA A 724 -29.54 14.78 14.93
C ALA A 724 -28.59 15.98 14.99
N ILE A 725 -28.36 16.61 13.84
CA ILE A 725 -27.69 17.91 13.76
C ILE A 725 -28.74 18.96 13.44
N ARG A 726 -28.82 20.00 14.26
CA ARG A 726 -29.70 21.13 14.06
C ARG A 726 -28.97 22.40 14.43
N GLY A 727 -28.84 23.34 13.45
CA GLY A 727 -28.11 24.58 13.62
C GLY A 727 -26.63 24.36 13.99
N LYS A 728 -25.97 23.38 13.38
CA LYS A 728 -24.59 23.00 13.67
C LYS A 728 -24.34 22.44 15.11
N VAL A 729 -25.38 22.03 15.80
CA VAL A 729 -25.30 21.42 17.14
C VAL A 729 -25.74 19.99 17.07
N LEU A 730 -24.90 19.09 17.63
CA LEU A 730 -25.20 17.67 17.80
C LEU A 730 -26.22 17.49 18.92
N LYS A 731 -27.26 16.71 18.67
CA LYS A 731 -28.31 16.34 19.64
C LYS A 731 -28.50 14.83 19.56
N GLU A 732 -28.51 14.19 20.71
CA GLU A 732 -28.87 12.78 20.89
C GLU A 732 -30.36 12.55 20.72
#